data_ca252e4285ce546490ab62bdb376036d
#
_entry.id   ca252e4285ce546490ab62bdb376036d
#
_cell.length_a   1.000
_cell.length_b   1.000
_cell.length_c   1.000
_cell.angle_alpha   90.00
_cell.angle_beta   90.00
_cell.angle_gamma   90.00
#
_symmetry.space_group_name_H-M   'P 1'
#
loop_
_entity.id
_entity.type
_entity.pdbx_description
1 polymer ?
#
loop_
_entity_poly.entity_id
_entity_poly.type
_entity_poly.pdbx_seq_one_letter_code
_entity_poly.pdbx_strand_id
1 'polypeptide(L)'
;MKPQLRLLALLPLFLFAGVVSAQKKEISGKVTDQSTGLPLAGVSIVAPKEKGGTTTKDDGTYVITVSQGTKSITFSSVSFLPQTITLEGNKTINVSLVPEATLQSEVVVIGYGTQKRSNVSGAVAKYKNDRIDETPVSRLDQALQGKIAGVRIENISSEAGADPKISIRGTSSINAGASPLVVVDGQITPDGLTFLNPADVESVEVLKDAASAAIYGSRGSSGVILVTTKKGTAEKPKYNFKYSLGTKDAYKLYDVMSTTEYVNLLYQEMAQRKLDPTVNQATNTVTDGDKAAYIIENQLMKGKGTDWQREIIRTGLFRNLDLSVSGGSKSVKYYLSGGYQSDEGMMNKSKFEKFNIRSKTDIDITKKIKLIVNLNPSYTKREAPSQNFTNFWRMPGWLPVYHTEETAALARTNPLQSNIKAGDYAHQRHFANLVYTGTLPDGTPWTATASPGGSAQQNPTSDVNRSEVKSNDYRLQSSVELNVNIAPGLNYKSLSSGYAYYNKGLTFQERNYNSDGTVNVGVFTNNSNIYLLSENTLNYVKAFKDHDVTALVGVTTERTTVNKEQTTGLDFPSDKIRTLASASQIDRTGTFGTRSEIGLNSVLGRLTYAFQSKYLFSASIRRDGSSYFGPGNKWGTFPAVSGGWVVSKEKFLRNVKAINNLKIRASYGATGNNRIVENAWINLLYGSNYPFGLATGSSNPGLVSSSSTLANPNITWERTFQKNLGLDLSVAKNRINLSVDVYDSKTEKLLLLQSIMGFTGAQQYWNNLGLSLI
;
A
#
# COMPACT_ATOMS: atom_id res chain seq x y z
N MET A 1 71.85 -6.71 -13.30
CA MET A 1 73.17 -6.45 -12.62
C MET A 1 72.88 -6.25 -11.14
N LYS A 2 73.28 -7.20 -10.33
CA LYS A 2 73.54 -7.10 -8.87
C LYS A 2 74.67 -6.06 -8.65
N PRO A 3 75.06 -5.61 -7.44
CA PRO A 3 74.85 -6.20 -6.11
C PRO A 3 74.74 -5.25 -4.91
N GLN A 4 74.44 -5.84 -3.76
CA GLN A 4 75.15 -5.91 -2.44
C GLN A 4 74.93 -4.75 -1.45
N LEU A 5 74.41 -5.02 -0.30
CA LEU A 5 74.93 -5.69 0.91
C LEU A 5 75.75 -4.77 1.83
N ARG A 6 75.28 -4.58 3.09
CA ARG A 6 76.04 -4.62 4.38
C ARG A 6 75.09 -4.09 5.47
N LEU A 7 74.55 -4.88 6.31
CA LEU A 7 75.02 -5.72 7.46
C LEU A 7 75.80 -4.96 8.54
N LEU A 8 75.30 -5.14 9.79
CA LEU A 8 75.90 -5.01 11.12
C LEU A 8 75.90 -3.63 11.81
N ALA A 9 75.23 -3.54 12.96
CA ALA A 9 75.66 -3.91 14.32
C ALA A 9 74.52 -3.67 15.28
N LEU A 10 73.97 -4.60 15.90
CA LEU A 10 74.11 -5.31 17.19
C LEU A 10 74.37 -4.45 18.42
N LEU A 11 73.37 -4.59 19.35
CA LEU A 11 73.45 -4.78 20.81
C LEU A 11 73.41 -3.55 21.70
N PRO A 12 72.99 -3.73 22.98
CA PRO A 12 71.61 -3.95 23.50
C PRO A 12 71.30 -2.83 24.51
N LEU A 13 70.00 -2.53 24.66
CA LEU A 13 69.62 -1.83 25.89
C LEU A 13 68.43 -2.54 26.54
N PHE A 14 68.79 -3.07 27.64
CA PHE A 14 68.05 -3.79 28.66
C PHE A 14 66.77 -3.10 29.09
N LEU A 15 65.73 -3.89 29.23
CA LEU A 15 64.74 -3.91 30.34
C LEU A 15 64.45 -2.58 31.06
N PHE A 16 63.31 -2.03 30.67
CA PHE A 16 62.34 -1.52 31.62
C PHE A 16 60.95 -1.92 31.13
N ALA A 17 60.56 -3.15 31.46
CA ALA A 17 59.15 -3.50 31.53
C ALA A 17 58.57 -2.75 32.74
N GLY A 18 58.23 -1.48 32.50
CA GLY A 18 57.34 -0.75 33.39
C GLY A 18 55.98 -1.46 33.33
N VAL A 19 55.67 -2.21 34.40
CA VAL A 19 54.32 -2.61 34.72
C VAL A 19 53.53 -1.32 34.82
N VAL A 20 52.83 -0.93 33.73
CA VAL A 20 51.79 0.09 33.78
C VAL A 20 50.67 -0.57 34.60
N SER A 21 50.73 -0.39 35.91
CA SER A 21 49.61 -0.63 36.80
C SER A 21 48.51 0.30 36.33
N ALA A 22 47.54 -0.21 35.60
CA ALA A 22 46.39 0.54 35.18
C ALA A 22 45.69 1.03 36.44
N GLN A 23 45.91 2.30 36.79
CA GLN A 23 45.23 2.91 37.94
C GLN A 23 43.73 2.81 37.72
N LYS A 24 43.08 2.05 38.58
CA LYS A 24 41.64 1.90 38.61
C LYS A 24 41.01 3.05 39.40
N LYS A 25 39.94 3.62 38.86
CA LYS A 25 39.15 4.67 39.52
C LYS A 25 37.86 4.06 40.02
N GLU A 26 37.52 4.28 41.26
CA GLU A 26 36.26 3.87 41.86
C GLU A 26 35.23 5.01 41.76
N ILE A 27 34.04 4.71 41.27
CA ILE A 27 32.91 5.63 41.11
C ILE A 27 31.74 5.04 41.86
N SER A 28 31.14 5.83 42.72
CA SER A 28 29.97 5.45 43.52
C SER A 28 28.82 6.42 43.30
N GLY A 29 27.64 6.05 43.74
CA GLY A 29 26.48 6.93 43.66
C GLY A 29 25.18 6.19 43.97
N LYS A 30 24.09 6.88 43.74
CA LYS A 30 22.72 6.37 43.92
C LYS A 30 21.90 6.56 42.67
N VAL A 31 21.15 5.51 42.31
CA VAL A 31 20.21 5.57 41.19
C VAL A 31 18.78 5.62 41.73
N THR A 32 18.00 6.58 41.23
CA THR A 32 16.62 6.81 41.63
C THR A 32 15.71 6.84 40.42
N ASP A 33 14.44 6.60 40.61
CA ASP A 33 13.38 6.83 39.64
C ASP A 33 13.04 8.33 39.57
N GLN A 34 13.13 8.93 38.40
CA GLN A 34 12.86 10.36 38.20
C GLN A 34 11.43 10.77 38.58
N SER A 35 10.46 9.87 38.40
CA SER A 35 9.03 10.17 38.62
C SER A 35 8.61 10.03 40.08
N THR A 36 9.26 9.12 40.85
CA THR A 36 8.90 8.79 42.23
C THR A 36 9.93 9.22 43.25
N GLY A 37 11.17 9.49 42.84
CA GLY A 37 12.30 9.77 43.69
C GLY A 37 12.81 8.56 44.51
N LEU A 38 12.18 7.38 44.34
CA LEU A 38 12.54 6.17 45.06
C LEU A 38 13.82 5.53 44.51
N PRO A 39 14.62 4.85 45.35
CA PRO A 39 15.82 4.16 44.90
C PRO A 39 15.47 2.99 43.98
N LEU A 40 16.30 2.75 42.95
CA LEU A 40 16.17 1.66 41.99
C LEU A 40 17.22 0.58 42.25
N ALA A 41 16.76 -0.61 42.63
CA ALA A 41 17.57 -1.81 42.77
C ALA A 41 17.77 -2.53 41.43
N GLY A 42 18.91 -3.22 41.24
CA GLY A 42 19.17 -4.07 40.09
C GLY A 42 19.42 -3.31 38.77
N VAL A 43 19.71 -2.01 38.83
CA VAL A 43 20.11 -1.24 37.63
C VAL A 43 21.48 -1.72 37.17
N SER A 44 21.60 -2.16 35.92
CA SER A 44 22.89 -2.56 35.34
C SER A 44 23.70 -1.32 34.98
N ILE A 45 24.95 -1.30 35.38
CA ILE A 45 25.90 -0.20 35.19
C ILE A 45 27.12 -0.75 34.45
N VAL A 46 27.37 -0.26 33.26
CA VAL A 46 28.42 -0.76 32.37
C VAL A 46 29.24 0.41 31.83
N ALA A 47 30.55 0.24 31.81
CA ALA A 47 31.47 1.17 31.17
C ALA A 47 31.83 0.65 29.77
N PRO A 48 31.72 1.47 28.70
CA PRO A 48 32.13 1.08 27.35
C PRO A 48 33.59 0.65 27.32
N LYS A 49 33.88 -0.51 26.72
CA LYS A 49 35.21 -1.13 26.60
C LYS A 49 35.77 -1.81 27.87
N GLU A 50 35.02 -1.88 28.94
CA GLU A 50 35.40 -2.67 30.15
C GLU A 50 34.72 -4.06 30.07
N LYS A 51 35.43 -5.11 30.53
CA LYS A 51 34.90 -6.50 30.57
C LYS A 51 34.03 -6.79 31.81
N GLY A 52 33.56 -5.77 32.50
CA GLY A 52 32.76 -5.94 33.72
C GLY A 52 31.82 -4.76 33.97
N GLY A 53 30.71 -5.03 34.63
CA GLY A 53 29.73 -4.05 35.10
C GLY A 53 29.39 -4.33 36.58
N THR A 54 28.53 -3.49 37.16
CA THR A 54 27.96 -3.66 38.49
C THR A 54 26.45 -3.44 38.43
N THR A 55 25.75 -3.80 39.50
CA THR A 55 24.32 -3.52 39.66
C THR A 55 24.07 -2.72 40.93
N THR A 56 23.02 -1.92 40.97
CA THR A 56 22.58 -1.22 42.17
C THR A 56 22.08 -2.20 43.23
N LYS A 57 22.34 -1.89 44.49
CA LYS A 57 21.80 -2.57 45.68
C LYS A 57 20.32 -2.19 45.89
N ASP A 58 19.67 -2.80 46.89
CA ASP A 58 18.25 -2.55 47.21
C ASP A 58 17.96 -1.10 47.61
N ASP A 59 18.93 -0.39 48.14
CA ASP A 59 18.86 1.03 48.49
C ASP A 59 19.19 1.98 47.30
N GLY A 60 19.41 1.41 46.10
CA GLY A 60 19.78 2.14 44.89
C GLY A 60 21.25 2.55 44.81
N THR A 61 22.09 2.23 45.80
CA THR A 61 23.50 2.58 45.76
C THR A 61 24.31 1.62 44.88
N TYR A 62 25.39 2.15 44.29
CA TYR A 62 26.31 1.36 43.46
C TYR A 62 27.77 1.79 43.66
N VAL A 63 28.66 0.88 43.34
CA VAL A 63 30.08 1.13 43.19
C VAL A 63 30.57 0.41 41.97
N ILE A 64 31.26 1.13 41.07
CA ILE A 64 31.89 0.57 39.88
C ILE A 64 33.35 0.99 39.79
N THR A 65 34.20 0.03 39.49
CA THR A 65 35.64 0.27 39.29
C THR A 65 35.93 0.30 37.79
N VAL A 66 36.44 1.41 37.31
CA VAL A 66 36.74 1.64 35.89
C VAL A 66 38.18 2.06 35.67
N SER A 67 38.72 1.85 34.48
CA SER A 67 40.05 2.31 34.10
C SER A 67 40.12 3.85 34.03
N GLN A 68 41.26 4.45 34.33
CA GLN A 68 41.42 5.92 34.39
C GLN A 68 41.07 6.65 33.08
N GLY A 69 41.10 5.97 31.95
CA GLY A 69 40.70 6.50 30.61
C GLY A 69 39.23 6.37 30.26
N THR A 70 38.40 5.83 31.15
CA THR A 70 36.95 5.66 30.88
C THR A 70 36.26 7.01 30.89
N LYS A 71 35.59 7.37 29.75
CA LYS A 71 34.95 8.67 29.58
C LYS A 71 33.46 8.70 29.93
N SER A 72 32.80 7.54 29.99
CA SER A 72 31.35 7.48 30.27
C SER A 72 30.96 6.15 30.89
N ILE A 73 29.84 6.14 31.61
CA ILE A 73 29.15 4.95 32.15
C ILE A 73 27.69 4.99 31.69
N THR A 74 27.15 3.80 31.35
CA THR A 74 25.77 3.63 30.94
C THR A 74 25.00 2.89 32.04
N PHE A 75 23.85 3.47 32.39
CA PHE A 75 22.90 2.91 33.35
C PHE A 75 21.71 2.36 32.56
N SER A 76 21.35 1.11 32.79
CA SER A 76 20.21 0.47 32.15
C SER A 76 19.42 -0.38 33.13
N SER A 77 18.10 -0.30 33.06
CA SER A 77 17.18 -1.10 33.84
C SER A 77 15.95 -1.43 33.04
N VAL A 78 15.29 -2.53 33.36
CA VAL A 78 14.01 -2.91 32.73
C VAL A 78 12.97 -1.83 33.04
N SER A 79 12.26 -1.35 32.03
CA SER A 79 11.25 -0.27 32.13
C SER A 79 11.79 1.15 32.35
N PHE A 80 13.09 1.37 32.15
CA PHE A 80 13.69 2.70 32.17
C PHE A 80 14.52 2.95 30.92
N LEU A 81 14.56 4.20 30.46
CA LEU A 81 15.40 4.60 29.35
C LEU A 81 16.88 4.52 29.76
N PRO A 82 17.73 3.85 28.97
CA PRO A 82 19.17 3.83 29.26
C PRO A 82 19.76 5.24 29.27
N GLN A 83 20.57 5.56 30.26
CA GLN A 83 21.21 6.87 30.38
C GLN A 83 22.71 6.72 30.40
N THR A 84 23.42 7.43 29.53
CA THR A 84 24.90 7.46 29.52
C THR A 84 25.40 8.78 30.09
N ILE A 85 26.22 8.71 31.14
CA ILE A 85 26.78 9.87 31.82
C ILE A 85 28.28 9.95 31.51
N THR A 86 28.73 11.15 31.14
CA THR A 86 30.14 11.44 30.92
C THR A 86 30.84 11.70 32.26
N LEU A 87 32.02 11.09 32.42
CA LEU A 87 32.81 11.18 33.67
C LEU A 87 33.70 12.44 33.62
N GLU A 88 33.30 13.52 34.25
CA GLU A 88 34.06 14.78 34.36
C GLU A 88 34.90 14.88 35.65
N GLY A 89 35.56 13.79 36.03
CA GLY A 89 36.41 13.79 37.21
C GLY A 89 35.71 13.45 38.52
N ASN A 90 34.42 13.44 38.62
CA ASN A 90 33.63 13.18 39.82
C ASN A 90 33.75 11.72 40.31
N LYS A 91 33.93 11.54 41.61
CA LYS A 91 33.94 10.21 42.27
C LYS A 91 32.54 9.73 42.65
N THR A 92 31.58 10.66 42.79
CA THR A 92 30.19 10.33 43.14
C THR A 92 29.26 10.84 42.08
N ILE A 93 28.41 9.97 41.51
CA ILE A 93 27.48 10.30 40.44
C ILE A 93 26.10 9.73 40.80
N ASN A 94 25.16 10.61 41.11
CA ASN A 94 23.76 10.25 41.31
C ASN A 94 23.01 10.37 40.02
N VAL A 95 22.17 9.38 39.68
CA VAL A 95 21.46 9.29 38.42
C VAL A 95 19.96 9.10 38.69
N SER A 96 19.12 9.87 38.03
CA SER A 96 17.68 9.67 38.05
C SER A 96 17.25 9.12 36.69
N LEU A 97 16.87 7.83 36.64
CA LEU A 97 16.43 7.18 35.41
C LEU A 97 14.98 7.57 35.08
N VAL A 98 14.78 7.87 33.84
CA VAL A 98 13.44 8.17 33.30
C VAL A 98 12.72 6.86 33.02
N PRO A 99 11.50 6.63 33.60
CA PRO A 99 10.73 5.44 33.28
C PRO A 99 10.44 5.39 31.78
N GLU A 100 10.66 4.24 31.16
CA GLU A 100 10.17 4.02 29.80
C GLU A 100 8.64 4.09 29.84
N ALA A 101 8.06 4.90 28.94
CA ALA A 101 6.62 5.14 28.93
C ALA A 101 5.85 3.81 28.91
N THR A 102 5.18 3.51 30.00
CA THR A 102 4.33 2.32 30.10
C THR A 102 3.14 2.47 29.13
N LEU A 103 2.57 1.35 28.65
CA LEU A 103 1.36 1.34 27.81
C LEU A 103 0.22 2.24 28.34
N GLN A 104 0.22 2.56 29.63
CA GLN A 104 -0.77 3.44 30.27
C GLN A 104 -0.55 4.93 29.99
N SER A 105 0.68 5.35 29.69
CA SER A 105 1.01 6.75 29.33
C SER A 105 1.09 6.96 27.82
N GLU A 106 0.98 5.89 27.02
CA GLU A 106 0.98 5.98 25.57
C GLU A 106 -0.23 6.78 25.07
N VAL A 107 0.03 7.77 24.24
CA VAL A 107 -0.99 8.56 23.55
C VAL A 107 -1.28 7.95 22.18
N VAL A 108 -2.54 7.81 21.83
CA VAL A 108 -2.99 7.37 20.51
C VAL A 108 -3.78 8.46 19.82
N VAL A 109 -3.67 8.54 18.51
CA VAL A 109 -4.50 9.41 17.68
C VAL A 109 -5.86 8.75 17.49
N ILE A 110 -6.94 9.49 17.76
CA ILE A 110 -8.33 9.02 17.68
C ILE A 110 -9.18 9.94 16.81
N GLY A 111 -8.76 10.16 15.58
CA GLY A 111 -9.39 11.12 14.69
C GLY A 111 -8.99 12.55 15.05
N TYR A 112 -9.93 13.45 15.23
CA TYR A 112 -9.70 14.88 15.51
C TYR A 112 -9.12 15.15 16.91
N GLY A 113 -8.05 14.47 17.28
CA GLY A 113 -7.36 14.66 18.56
C GLY A 113 -6.58 13.44 19.01
N THR A 114 -5.94 13.60 20.17
CA THR A 114 -5.15 12.55 20.80
C THR A 114 -5.74 12.21 22.16
N GLN A 115 -5.64 10.95 22.57
CA GLN A 115 -6.12 10.48 23.87
C GLN A 115 -5.13 9.49 24.48
N LYS A 116 -5.04 9.43 25.81
CA LYS A 116 -4.27 8.38 26.47
C LYS A 116 -4.86 7.02 26.11
N ARG A 117 -4.05 6.06 25.72
CA ARG A 117 -4.48 4.71 25.34
C ARG A 117 -5.34 4.03 26.42
N SER A 118 -5.04 4.30 27.68
CA SER A 118 -5.85 3.82 28.81
C SER A 118 -7.31 4.27 28.74
N ASN A 119 -7.58 5.48 28.22
CA ASN A 119 -8.89 6.12 28.19
C ASN A 119 -9.66 5.87 26.88
N VAL A 120 -9.05 5.17 25.91
CA VAL A 120 -9.73 4.81 24.65
C VAL A 120 -10.69 3.64 24.90
N SER A 121 -11.95 3.81 24.53
CA SER A 121 -13.01 2.80 24.65
C SER A 121 -13.31 2.06 23.33
N GLY A 122 -12.76 2.53 22.21
CA GLY A 122 -12.89 1.88 20.90
C GLY A 122 -11.77 0.90 20.58
N ALA A 123 -11.94 0.11 19.49
CA ALA A 123 -10.95 -0.85 19.02
C ALA A 123 -9.89 -0.16 18.14
N VAL A 124 -8.78 0.23 18.75
CA VAL A 124 -7.65 0.89 18.06
C VAL A 124 -6.40 0.02 18.18
N ALA A 125 -5.81 -0.34 17.04
CA ALA A 125 -4.49 -0.96 16.99
C ALA A 125 -3.46 0.10 16.62
N LYS A 126 -2.29 0.07 17.28
CA LYS A 126 -1.16 0.95 16.98
C LYS A 126 0.05 0.12 16.63
N TYR A 127 0.72 0.50 15.58
CA TYR A 127 2.03 0.00 15.19
C TYR A 127 3.02 1.16 15.22
N LYS A 128 4.04 1.06 16.06
CA LYS A 128 5.10 2.05 16.16
C LYS A 128 6.25 1.64 15.26
N ASN A 129 6.84 2.61 14.58
CA ASN A 129 7.88 2.37 13.59
C ASN A 129 9.27 2.25 14.26
N ASP A 130 9.49 1.20 15.04
CA ASP A 130 10.83 0.93 15.56
C ASP A 130 11.67 0.11 14.54
N ARG A 131 11.03 -0.56 13.54
CA ARG A 131 11.66 -1.44 12.55
C ARG A 131 11.00 -1.49 11.16
N ILE A 132 10.05 -0.60 10.85
CA ILE A 132 9.42 -0.58 9.51
C ILE A 132 10.46 -0.35 8.42
N ASP A 133 11.42 0.48 8.72
CA ASP A 133 12.47 0.88 7.81
C ASP A 133 13.59 -0.16 7.63
N GLU A 134 13.60 -1.23 8.42
CA GLU A 134 14.53 -2.36 8.25
C GLU A 134 14.08 -3.31 7.12
N THR A 135 12.79 -3.27 6.74
CA THR A 135 12.26 -4.12 5.67
C THR A 135 12.46 -3.41 4.33
N PRO A 136 13.18 -4.01 3.37
CA PRO A 136 13.44 -3.41 2.06
C PRO A 136 12.21 -3.50 1.16
N VAL A 137 11.20 -2.69 1.45
CA VAL A 137 9.95 -2.62 0.68
C VAL A 137 9.79 -1.25 0.04
N SER A 138 9.15 -1.22 -1.12
CA SER A 138 8.92 -0.01 -1.87
C SER A 138 7.81 0.87 -1.30
N ARG A 139 6.94 0.31 -0.44
CA ARG A 139 5.73 0.98 0.01
C ARG A 139 5.44 0.71 1.48
N LEU A 140 4.79 1.69 2.13
CA LEU A 140 4.41 1.59 3.53
C LEU A 140 3.41 0.45 3.78
N ASP A 141 2.45 0.23 2.89
CA ASP A 141 1.46 -0.85 3.00
C ASP A 141 2.12 -2.23 3.01
N GLN A 142 3.12 -2.47 2.16
CA GLN A 142 3.90 -3.72 2.17
C GLN A 142 4.65 -3.92 3.50
N ALA A 143 5.20 -2.83 4.07
CA ALA A 143 5.87 -2.88 5.37
C ALA A 143 4.94 -3.25 6.53
N LEU A 144 3.63 -2.96 6.40
CA LEU A 144 2.60 -3.25 7.40
C LEU A 144 2.00 -4.65 7.29
N GLN A 145 2.31 -5.40 6.23
CA GLN A 145 1.75 -6.74 6.00
C GLN A 145 2.05 -7.68 7.18
N GLY A 146 1.00 -8.28 7.76
CA GLY A 146 1.10 -9.18 8.91
C GLY A 146 1.48 -8.51 10.25
N LYS A 147 1.62 -7.17 10.31
CA LYS A 147 2.02 -6.43 11.53
C LYS A 147 0.86 -5.97 12.39
N ILE A 148 -0.34 -5.86 11.84
CA ILE A 148 -1.50 -5.30 12.54
C ILE A 148 -2.65 -6.32 12.50
N ALA A 149 -3.07 -6.81 13.66
CA ALA A 149 -4.17 -7.76 13.76
C ALA A 149 -5.47 -7.18 13.20
N GLY A 150 -6.19 -7.95 12.36
CA GLY A 150 -7.43 -7.56 11.70
C GLY A 150 -7.24 -6.68 10.46
N VAL A 151 -5.99 -6.44 10.02
CA VAL A 151 -5.66 -5.78 8.76
C VAL A 151 -5.07 -6.83 7.82
N ARG A 152 -5.68 -7.00 6.67
CA ARG A 152 -5.21 -7.89 5.60
C ARG A 152 -4.69 -7.04 4.44
N ILE A 153 -3.44 -7.27 4.07
CA ILE A 153 -2.78 -6.61 2.96
C ILE A 153 -2.34 -7.70 1.98
N GLU A 154 -2.86 -7.65 0.77
CA GLU A 154 -2.61 -8.63 -0.27
C GLU A 154 -1.93 -7.97 -1.46
N ASN A 155 -0.77 -8.48 -1.83
CA ASN A 155 -0.14 -8.11 -3.08
C ASN A 155 -0.84 -8.85 -4.22
N ILE A 156 -1.62 -8.11 -5.01
CA ILE A 156 -2.41 -8.64 -6.13
C ILE A 156 -1.63 -8.69 -7.44
N SER A 157 -0.46 -8.08 -7.48
CA SER A 157 0.44 -8.07 -8.64
C SER A 157 1.90 -8.14 -8.19
N SER A 158 2.74 -8.78 -8.98
CA SER A 158 4.21 -8.82 -8.81
C SER A 158 4.92 -7.65 -9.50
N GLU A 159 4.20 -6.76 -10.15
CA GLU A 159 4.77 -5.57 -10.79
C GLU A 159 5.37 -4.63 -9.76
N ALA A 160 6.49 -4.01 -10.11
CA ALA A 160 7.13 -3.01 -9.27
C ALA A 160 6.19 -1.81 -9.04
N GLY A 161 5.99 -1.43 -7.77
CA GLY A 161 5.12 -0.31 -7.39
C GLY A 161 3.62 -0.55 -7.52
N ALA A 162 3.17 -1.80 -7.75
CA ALA A 162 1.74 -2.12 -7.81
C ALA A 162 1.06 -1.90 -6.45
N ASP A 163 -0.20 -1.45 -6.49
CA ASP A 163 -1.00 -1.20 -5.30
C ASP A 163 -1.52 -2.51 -4.69
N PRO A 164 -1.24 -2.80 -3.40
CA PRO A 164 -1.86 -3.93 -2.73
C PRO A 164 -3.31 -3.64 -2.38
N LYS A 165 -4.09 -4.68 -2.22
CA LYS A 165 -5.45 -4.61 -1.68
C LYS A 165 -5.39 -4.61 -0.16
N ILE A 166 -5.96 -3.58 0.48
CA ILE A 166 -6.03 -3.46 1.93
C ILE A 166 -7.48 -3.65 2.37
N SER A 167 -7.70 -4.50 3.39
CA SER A 167 -9.00 -4.66 4.03
C SER A 167 -8.85 -4.74 5.55
N ILE A 168 -9.85 -4.21 6.27
CA ILE A 168 -9.93 -4.22 7.73
C ILE A 168 -11.20 -4.96 8.12
N ARG A 169 -11.07 -6.08 8.85
CA ARG A 169 -12.21 -6.92 9.31
C ARG A 169 -13.15 -7.38 8.18
N GLY A 170 -12.64 -7.58 6.96
CA GLY A 170 -13.43 -7.99 5.80
C GLY A 170 -13.85 -6.84 4.89
N THR A 171 -14.72 -7.12 3.92
CA THR A 171 -15.22 -6.15 2.93
C THR A 171 -16.60 -5.68 3.32
N SER A 172 -16.79 -4.38 3.53
CA SER A 172 -18.06 -3.77 3.93
C SER A 172 -19.06 -3.61 2.78
N SER A 173 -18.61 -3.68 1.53
CA SER A 173 -19.44 -3.50 0.34
C SER A 173 -19.02 -4.42 -0.80
N ILE A 174 -19.94 -4.75 -1.70
CA ILE A 174 -19.72 -5.64 -2.86
C ILE A 174 -19.28 -4.84 -4.09
N ASN A 175 -20.03 -3.80 -4.48
CA ASN A 175 -19.77 -3.00 -5.68
C ASN A 175 -19.28 -1.58 -5.35
N ALA A 176 -19.62 -1.04 -4.17
CA ALA A 176 -19.12 0.26 -3.74
C ALA A 176 -17.68 0.13 -3.21
N GLY A 177 -16.92 1.23 -3.24
CA GLY A 177 -15.52 1.21 -2.80
C GLY A 177 -15.36 0.74 -1.36
N ALA A 178 -14.55 -0.31 -1.14
CA ALA A 178 -14.33 -0.98 0.15
C ALA A 178 -12.92 -0.75 0.74
N SER A 179 -12.11 0.12 0.16
CA SER A 179 -10.77 0.45 0.68
C SER A 179 -10.86 1.28 1.97
N PRO A 180 -10.00 1.06 2.97
CA PRO A 180 -9.93 1.87 4.16
C PRO A 180 -9.63 3.34 3.83
N LEU A 181 -10.13 4.25 4.67
CA LEU A 181 -9.74 5.65 4.61
C LEU A 181 -8.31 5.81 5.15
N VAL A 182 -7.45 6.52 4.44
CA VAL A 182 -6.12 6.87 4.91
C VAL A 182 -6.06 8.34 5.28
N VAL A 183 -5.54 8.61 6.48
CA VAL A 183 -5.36 9.96 7.02
C VAL A 183 -3.91 10.13 7.47
N VAL A 184 -3.19 11.07 6.90
CA VAL A 184 -1.79 11.35 7.22
C VAL A 184 -1.67 12.70 7.93
N ASP A 185 -1.21 12.72 9.16
CA ASP A 185 -1.12 13.92 10.02
C ASP A 185 -2.44 14.74 10.08
N GLY A 186 -3.58 14.03 10.09
CA GLY A 186 -4.92 14.65 10.10
C GLY A 186 -5.49 14.97 8.71
N GLN A 187 -4.71 14.84 7.65
CA GLN A 187 -5.13 15.09 6.27
C GLN A 187 -5.59 13.81 5.58
N ILE A 188 -6.79 13.81 5.01
CA ILE A 188 -7.30 12.71 4.19
C ILE A 188 -6.50 12.62 2.89
N THR A 189 -6.09 11.40 2.53
CA THR A 189 -5.29 11.15 1.32
C THR A 189 -6.04 10.24 0.35
N PRO A 190 -6.43 10.76 -0.83
CA PRO A 190 -7.16 9.98 -1.83
C PRO A 190 -6.40 8.75 -2.35
N ASP A 191 -5.08 8.86 -2.53
CA ASP A 191 -4.21 7.78 -3.05
C ASP A 191 -3.71 6.81 -1.96
N GLY A 192 -4.30 6.84 -0.78
CA GLY A 192 -3.94 5.92 0.29
C GLY A 192 -2.50 6.09 0.79
N LEU A 193 -1.75 5.00 0.87
CA LEU A 193 -0.37 4.96 1.41
C LEU A 193 0.72 5.07 0.33
N THR A 194 0.35 5.16 -0.96
CA THR A 194 1.26 5.01 -2.11
C THR A 194 2.41 6.02 -2.13
N PHE A 195 2.13 7.27 -1.78
CA PHE A 195 3.12 8.35 -1.87
C PHE A 195 4.02 8.45 -0.65
N LEU A 196 3.67 7.83 0.47
CA LEU A 196 4.45 7.90 1.70
C LEU A 196 5.77 7.14 1.59
N ASN A 197 6.81 7.73 2.16
CA ASN A 197 8.06 7.02 2.39
C ASN A 197 7.97 6.33 3.78
N PRO A 198 8.18 5.00 3.88
CA PRO A 198 8.20 4.31 5.17
C PRO A 198 9.16 4.92 6.20
N ALA A 199 10.30 5.47 5.74
CA ALA A 199 11.29 6.12 6.59
C ALA A 199 10.78 7.39 7.31
N ASP A 200 9.75 8.06 6.75
CA ASP A 200 9.15 9.27 7.32
C ASP A 200 8.04 8.99 8.34
N VAL A 201 7.64 7.73 8.51
CA VAL A 201 6.53 7.34 9.39
C VAL A 201 7.01 7.15 10.82
N GLU A 202 6.31 7.71 11.80
CA GLU A 202 6.52 7.51 13.25
C GLU A 202 5.63 6.39 13.77
N SER A 203 4.34 6.39 13.44
CA SER A 203 3.38 5.37 13.85
C SER A 203 2.21 5.25 12.88
N VAL A 204 1.56 4.09 12.92
CA VAL A 204 0.33 3.81 12.20
C VAL A 204 -0.70 3.31 13.22
N GLU A 205 -1.82 4.00 13.33
CA GLU A 205 -2.99 3.58 14.10
C GLU A 205 -4.11 3.14 13.16
N VAL A 206 -4.81 2.06 13.52
CA VAL A 206 -5.94 1.54 12.75
C VAL A 206 -7.19 1.54 13.60
N LEU A 207 -8.18 2.32 13.18
CA LEU A 207 -9.50 2.35 13.76
C LEU A 207 -10.35 1.25 13.13
N LYS A 208 -10.63 0.20 13.92
CA LYS A 208 -11.24 -1.04 13.42
C LYS A 208 -12.74 -1.16 13.68
N ASP A 209 -13.27 -0.36 14.61
CA ASP A 209 -14.70 -0.38 14.95
C ASP A 209 -15.41 0.92 14.56
N ALA A 210 -16.72 0.82 14.42
CA ALA A 210 -17.55 1.95 14.04
C ALA A 210 -17.48 3.10 15.05
N ALA A 211 -17.31 2.84 16.35
CA ALA A 211 -17.27 3.90 17.36
C ALA A 211 -16.01 4.75 17.23
N SER A 212 -14.88 4.15 16.90
CA SER A 212 -13.63 4.89 16.60
C SER A 212 -13.67 5.58 15.24
N ALA A 213 -14.28 4.92 14.23
CA ALA A 213 -14.30 5.38 12.85
C ALA A 213 -15.45 6.35 12.52
N ALA A 214 -16.55 6.38 13.31
CA ALA A 214 -17.75 7.19 13.04
C ALA A 214 -17.47 8.70 12.96
N ILE A 215 -16.42 9.18 13.60
CA ILE A 215 -16.00 10.57 13.49
C ILE A 215 -15.57 10.94 12.06
N TYR A 216 -15.20 9.95 11.23
CA TYR A 216 -14.92 10.07 9.80
C TYR A 216 -16.17 9.80 8.92
N GLY A 217 -17.32 9.50 9.55
CA GLY A 217 -18.65 9.42 8.93
C GLY A 217 -18.72 8.43 7.78
N SER A 218 -19.12 8.95 6.64
CA SER A 218 -19.35 8.21 5.41
C SER A 218 -18.12 7.53 4.81
N ARG A 219 -16.93 7.85 5.28
CA ARG A 219 -15.68 7.24 4.80
C ARG A 219 -15.12 6.19 5.74
N GLY A 220 -15.75 6.01 6.93
CA GLY A 220 -15.28 5.12 7.98
C GLY A 220 -15.75 3.67 7.88
N SER A 221 -16.63 3.31 6.95
CA SER A 221 -17.25 1.97 6.85
C SER A 221 -16.25 0.82 6.70
N SER A 222 -15.18 1.04 5.94
CA SER A 222 -14.12 0.06 5.71
C SER A 222 -12.94 0.20 6.69
N GLY A 223 -13.14 0.96 7.80
CA GLY A 223 -12.08 1.31 8.76
C GLY A 223 -11.22 2.48 8.32
N VAL A 224 -10.38 2.97 9.25
CA VAL A 224 -9.51 4.14 9.03
C VAL A 224 -8.09 3.81 9.43
N ILE A 225 -7.13 4.16 8.58
CA ILE A 225 -5.69 4.07 8.82
C ILE A 225 -5.18 5.47 9.07
N LEU A 226 -4.72 5.73 10.29
CA LEU A 226 -4.12 7.00 10.69
C LEU A 226 -2.61 6.85 10.66
N VAL A 227 -1.93 7.69 9.91
CA VAL A 227 -0.47 7.71 9.83
C VAL A 227 0.03 8.98 10.49
N THR A 228 0.88 8.82 11.50
CA THR A 228 1.62 9.91 12.12
C THR A 228 3.03 9.88 11.57
N THR A 229 3.49 11.03 11.08
CA THR A 229 4.83 11.14 10.51
C THR A 229 5.80 11.75 11.51
N LYS A 230 7.10 11.51 11.28
CA LYS A 230 8.19 12.08 12.06
C LYS A 230 8.11 13.61 12.05
N LYS A 231 8.47 14.22 13.18
CA LYS A 231 8.43 15.67 13.42
C LYS A 231 9.77 16.17 13.95
N GLY A 232 9.97 17.47 13.88
CA GLY A 232 11.12 18.14 14.47
C GLY A 232 11.11 18.10 15.99
N THR A 233 12.29 18.19 16.60
CA THR A 233 12.51 18.29 18.04
C THR A 233 13.18 19.60 18.38
N ALA A 234 12.98 20.11 19.62
CA ALA A 234 13.67 21.32 20.09
C ALA A 234 15.11 21.02 20.51
N GLU A 235 15.87 20.39 19.64
CA GLU A 235 17.24 19.94 19.85
C GLU A 235 18.13 20.39 18.69
N LYS A 236 19.47 20.23 18.88
CA LYS A 236 20.44 20.40 17.78
C LYS A 236 20.08 19.52 16.59
N PRO A 237 20.39 19.94 15.37
CA PRO A 237 20.09 19.14 14.18
C PRO A 237 20.64 17.72 14.27
N LYS A 238 19.76 16.74 14.02
CA LYS A 238 20.11 15.31 13.88
C LYS A 238 19.97 14.94 12.42
N TYR A 239 21.04 14.40 11.85
CA TYR A 239 21.07 13.93 10.46
C TYR A 239 20.93 12.42 10.45
N ASN A 240 20.14 11.91 9.52
CA ASN A 240 20.01 10.48 9.28
C ASN A 240 20.24 10.22 7.79
N PHE A 241 21.10 9.24 7.51
CA PHE A 241 21.39 8.71 6.18
C PHE A 241 21.14 7.21 6.19
N LYS A 242 20.36 6.72 5.23
CA LYS A 242 20.12 5.31 5.03
C LYS A 242 20.22 4.96 3.56
N TYR A 243 20.98 3.93 3.26
CA TYR A 243 21.04 3.32 1.93
C TYR A 243 20.75 1.83 2.05
N SER A 244 19.90 1.32 1.17
CA SER A 244 19.56 -0.10 1.08
C SER A 244 19.69 -0.58 -0.35
N LEU A 245 20.31 -1.74 -0.53
CA LEU A 245 20.47 -2.43 -1.79
C LEU A 245 20.04 -3.88 -1.62
N GLY A 246 19.29 -4.41 -2.57
CA GLY A 246 18.83 -5.80 -2.54
C GLY A 246 18.49 -6.32 -3.92
N THR A 247 18.39 -7.65 -4.03
CA THR A 247 17.94 -8.34 -5.22
C THR A 247 16.61 -9.05 -4.96
N LYS A 248 15.84 -9.28 -6.01
CA LYS A 248 14.56 -9.98 -5.99
C LYS A 248 14.59 -11.09 -7.02
N ASP A 249 14.42 -12.32 -6.55
CA ASP A 249 14.34 -13.50 -7.39
C ASP A 249 13.02 -14.22 -7.20
N ALA A 250 12.57 -14.93 -8.22
CA ALA A 250 11.37 -15.74 -8.12
C ALA A 250 11.58 -16.89 -7.13
N TYR A 251 10.83 -16.90 -6.05
CA TYR A 251 10.91 -17.94 -5.02
C TYR A 251 10.53 -19.30 -5.55
N LYS A 252 9.50 -19.39 -6.41
CA LYS A 252 9.00 -20.61 -7.02
C LYS A 252 8.36 -20.29 -8.35
N LEU A 253 8.64 -21.11 -9.36
CA LEU A 253 7.93 -21.12 -10.63
C LEU A 253 6.87 -22.22 -10.58
N TYR A 254 5.83 -22.10 -11.42
CA TYR A 254 4.87 -23.16 -11.60
C TYR A 254 5.53 -24.34 -12.34
N ASP A 255 5.20 -25.54 -11.91
CA ASP A 255 5.57 -26.75 -12.61
C ASP A 255 4.55 -26.94 -13.76
N VAL A 256 4.97 -26.56 -14.96
CA VAL A 256 4.16 -26.67 -16.18
C VAL A 256 4.65 -27.84 -17.01
N MET A 257 3.76 -28.48 -17.77
CA MET A 257 4.12 -29.58 -18.66
C MET A 257 5.20 -29.14 -19.65
N SER A 258 6.20 -29.98 -19.81
CA SER A 258 7.13 -29.92 -20.94
C SER A 258 6.38 -30.24 -22.24
N THR A 259 6.95 -29.88 -23.38
CA THR A 259 6.35 -30.20 -24.66
C THR A 259 6.19 -31.69 -24.87
N THR A 260 7.17 -32.50 -24.40
CA THR A 260 7.12 -33.99 -24.48
C THR A 260 5.97 -34.56 -23.66
N GLU A 261 5.78 -34.07 -22.44
CA GLU A 261 4.64 -34.47 -21.58
C GLU A 261 3.30 -34.06 -22.22
N TYR A 262 3.23 -32.88 -22.81
CA TYR A 262 2.03 -32.43 -23.52
C TYR A 262 1.70 -33.29 -24.73
N VAL A 263 2.67 -33.63 -25.57
CA VAL A 263 2.51 -34.53 -26.70
C VAL A 263 2.06 -35.91 -26.25
N ASN A 264 2.68 -36.47 -25.20
CA ASN A 264 2.27 -37.73 -24.61
C ASN A 264 0.82 -37.69 -24.08
N LEU A 265 0.43 -36.57 -23.43
CA LEU A 265 -0.95 -36.37 -22.98
C LEU A 265 -1.92 -36.40 -24.18
N LEU A 266 -1.61 -35.70 -25.27
CA LEU A 266 -2.42 -35.71 -26.49
C LEU A 266 -2.60 -37.13 -27.03
N TYR A 267 -1.53 -37.93 -27.15
CA TYR A 267 -1.64 -39.31 -27.58
C TYR A 267 -2.48 -40.18 -26.62
N GLN A 268 -2.33 -40.01 -25.31
CA GLN A 268 -3.13 -40.72 -24.32
C GLN A 268 -4.61 -40.31 -24.38
N GLU A 269 -4.92 -39.01 -24.48
CA GLU A 269 -6.29 -38.53 -24.61
C GLU A 269 -6.96 -39.09 -25.87
N MET A 270 -6.24 -39.13 -27.00
CA MET A 270 -6.78 -39.66 -28.24
C MET A 270 -7.00 -41.16 -28.15
N ALA A 271 -6.09 -41.89 -27.50
CA ALA A 271 -6.26 -43.34 -27.28
C ALA A 271 -7.52 -43.65 -26.43
N GLN A 272 -7.75 -42.85 -25.36
CA GLN A 272 -8.95 -43.00 -24.54
C GLN A 272 -10.24 -42.67 -25.31
N ARG A 273 -10.25 -41.62 -26.11
CA ARG A 273 -11.41 -41.28 -26.95
C ARG A 273 -11.77 -42.34 -27.96
N LYS A 274 -10.78 -43.06 -28.50
CA LYS A 274 -11.00 -44.21 -29.38
C LYS A 274 -11.72 -45.36 -28.70
N LEU A 275 -11.58 -45.48 -27.38
CA LEU A 275 -12.20 -46.53 -26.54
C LEU A 275 -13.57 -46.12 -25.99
N ASP A 276 -13.96 -44.84 -26.07
CA ASP A 276 -15.20 -44.32 -25.51
C ASP A 276 -16.37 -44.63 -26.46
N PRO A 277 -17.32 -45.49 -26.08
CA PRO A 277 -18.45 -45.85 -26.93
C PRO A 277 -19.48 -44.74 -27.09
N THR A 278 -19.40 -43.68 -26.27
CA THR A 278 -20.32 -42.53 -26.35
C THR A 278 -19.85 -41.53 -27.40
N VAL A 279 -18.63 -41.59 -27.84
CA VAL A 279 -18.06 -40.69 -28.85
C VAL A 279 -18.39 -41.25 -30.25
N ASN A 280 -19.06 -40.38 -31.08
CA ASN A 280 -19.31 -40.77 -32.47
C ASN A 280 -18.02 -40.83 -33.25
N GLN A 281 -17.57 -42.07 -33.55
CA GLN A 281 -16.29 -42.32 -34.23
C GLN A 281 -16.27 -41.79 -35.69
N ALA A 282 -17.41 -41.62 -36.31
CA ALA A 282 -17.51 -41.07 -37.67
C ALA A 282 -17.27 -39.55 -37.75
N THR A 283 -17.58 -38.84 -36.66
CA THR A 283 -17.41 -37.38 -36.57
C THR A 283 -16.29 -37.00 -35.56
N ASN A 284 -15.60 -38.00 -35.05
CA ASN A 284 -14.59 -37.80 -33.99
C ASN A 284 -13.30 -37.21 -34.59
N THR A 285 -12.82 -36.13 -33.97
CA THR A 285 -11.56 -35.46 -34.30
C THR A 285 -10.32 -36.17 -33.75
N VAL A 286 -10.43 -37.44 -33.37
CA VAL A 286 -9.32 -38.28 -32.85
C VAL A 286 -8.14 -38.27 -33.80
N THR A 287 -8.40 -38.47 -35.11
CA THR A 287 -7.35 -38.41 -36.13
C THR A 287 -6.69 -37.03 -36.22
N ASP A 288 -7.41 -35.95 -35.92
CA ASP A 288 -6.86 -34.60 -35.94
C ASP A 288 -5.98 -34.34 -34.69
N GLY A 289 -6.32 -34.95 -33.56
CA GLY A 289 -5.49 -34.93 -32.34
C GLY A 289 -4.17 -35.70 -32.51
N ASP A 290 -4.21 -36.92 -33.11
CA ASP A 290 -3.01 -37.68 -33.45
C ASP A 290 -2.14 -36.91 -34.44
N LYS A 291 -2.74 -36.28 -35.45
CA LYS A 291 -2.02 -35.40 -36.39
C LYS A 291 -1.41 -34.19 -35.69
N ALA A 292 -2.13 -33.54 -34.77
CA ALA A 292 -1.62 -32.40 -34.00
C ALA A 292 -0.40 -32.82 -33.16
N ALA A 293 -0.48 -33.96 -32.46
CA ALA A 293 0.64 -34.51 -31.70
C ALA A 293 1.87 -34.79 -32.59
N TYR A 294 1.64 -35.45 -33.74
CA TYR A 294 2.69 -35.74 -34.73
C TYR A 294 3.34 -34.45 -35.28
N ILE A 295 2.52 -33.42 -35.64
CA ILE A 295 3.03 -32.15 -36.15
C ILE A 295 3.92 -31.49 -35.11
N ILE A 296 3.44 -31.41 -33.86
CA ILE A 296 4.20 -30.80 -32.76
C ILE A 296 5.53 -31.53 -32.58
N GLU A 297 5.51 -32.84 -32.47
CA GLU A 297 6.70 -33.63 -32.20
C GLU A 297 7.72 -33.63 -33.37
N ASN A 298 7.26 -33.76 -34.60
CA ASN A 298 8.15 -34.00 -35.74
C ASN A 298 8.45 -32.78 -36.60
N GLN A 299 7.57 -31.72 -36.58
CA GLN A 299 7.72 -30.60 -37.47
C GLN A 299 7.90 -29.23 -36.75
N LEU A 300 7.40 -29.09 -35.52
CA LEU A 300 7.49 -27.85 -34.76
C LEU A 300 8.52 -27.91 -33.63
N MET A 301 8.58 -29.02 -32.93
CA MET A 301 9.49 -29.21 -31.81
C MET A 301 10.82 -29.84 -32.27
N LYS A 302 11.70 -29.03 -32.82
CA LYS A 302 13.10 -29.47 -33.08
C LYS A 302 14.00 -28.99 -31.93
N GLY A 303 14.11 -29.83 -30.88
CA GLY A 303 14.95 -29.56 -29.72
C GLY A 303 14.18 -29.40 -28.41
N LYS A 304 14.76 -28.68 -27.43
CA LYS A 304 14.07 -28.35 -26.14
C LYS A 304 12.94 -27.39 -26.40
N GLY A 305 11.76 -27.64 -25.85
CA GLY A 305 10.65 -26.72 -25.85
C GLY A 305 10.99 -25.40 -25.11
N THR A 306 10.18 -24.36 -25.34
CA THR A 306 10.34 -23.07 -24.74
C THR A 306 9.83 -23.08 -23.29
N ASP A 307 10.69 -22.71 -22.34
CA ASP A 307 10.27 -22.38 -20.96
C ASP A 307 9.82 -20.92 -20.91
N TRP A 308 8.55 -20.70 -21.18
CA TRP A 308 7.97 -19.36 -21.24
C TRP A 308 8.06 -18.56 -19.94
N GLN A 309 8.13 -19.23 -18.78
CA GLN A 309 8.30 -18.55 -17.50
C GLN A 309 9.69 -17.92 -17.40
N ARG A 310 10.72 -18.63 -17.86
CA ARG A 310 12.10 -18.15 -17.84
C ARG A 310 12.40 -17.08 -18.88
N GLU A 311 11.60 -17.00 -19.95
CA GLU A 311 11.73 -15.95 -20.96
C GLU A 311 11.44 -14.54 -20.43
N ILE A 312 10.60 -14.42 -19.41
CA ILE A 312 10.15 -13.13 -18.89
C ILE A 312 10.75 -12.79 -17.52
N ILE A 313 11.21 -13.81 -16.78
CA ILE A 313 11.72 -13.64 -15.41
C ILE A 313 13.18 -13.26 -15.42
N ARG A 314 13.50 -12.25 -14.62
CA ARG A 314 14.87 -11.80 -14.32
C ARG A 314 15.04 -11.54 -12.83
N THR A 315 16.29 -11.48 -12.37
CA THR A 315 16.62 -10.90 -11.07
C THR A 315 16.35 -9.41 -11.08
N GLY A 316 15.45 -8.94 -10.24
CA GLY A 316 15.16 -7.51 -10.04
C GLY A 316 16.14 -6.88 -9.05
N LEU A 317 16.45 -5.60 -9.22
CA LEU A 317 17.31 -4.82 -8.34
C LEU A 317 16.51 -3.77 -7.58
N PHE A 318 16.66 -3.76 -6.25
CA PHE A 318 16.06 -2.77 -5.36
C PHE A 318 17.13 -1.85 -4.79
N ARG A 319 16.92 -0.54 -4.88
CA ARG A 319 17.77 0.51 -4.30
C ARG A 319 16.90 1.52 -3.58
N ASN A 320 17.27 1.88 -2.36
CA ASN A 320 16.61 2.93 -1.59
C ASN A 320 17.64 3.81 -0.91
N LEU A 321 17.47 5.13 -1.04
CA LEU A 321 18.28 6.17 -0.41
C LEU A 321 17.35 7.11 0.35
N ASP A 322 17.56 7.26 1.65
CA ASP A 322 16.82 8.17 2.52
C ASP A 322 17.79 9.10 3.25
N LEU A 323 17.49 10.37 3.18
CA LEU A 323 18.19 11.44 3.88
C LEU A 323 17.18 12.19 4.74
N SER A 324 17.50 12.49 5.99
CA SER A 324 16.65 13.36 6.78
C SER A 324 17.43 14.20 7.77
N VAL A 325 16.88 15.36 8.09
CA VAL A 325 17.35 16.23 9.15
C VAL A 325 16.17 16.67 10.01
N SER A 326 16.33 16.56 11.31
CA SER A 326 15.35 17.03 12.30
C SER A 326 16.02 17.88 13.35
N GLY A 327 15.38 18.95 13.78
CA GLY A 327 15.95 19.85 14.79
C GLY A 327 15.02 21.00 15.07
N GLY A 328 15.55 22.00 15.78
CA GLY A 328 14.81 23.22 16.03
C GLY A 328 15.15 23.91 17.32
N SER A 329 14.38 24.93 17.60
CA SER A 329 14.37 25.68 18.86
C SER A 329 13.05 25.45 19.61
N LYS A 330 12.86 26.14 20.74
CA LYS A 330 11.58 26.12 21.45
C LYS A 330 10.43 26.66 20.61
N SER A 331 10.69 27.63 19.72
CA SER A 331 9.67 28.29 18.91
C SER A 331 9.48 27.70 17.53
N VAL A 332 10.52 27.07 16.95
CA VAL A 332 10.45 26.50 15.59
C VAL A 332 11.09 25.12 15.61
N LYS A 333 10.34 24.11 15.19
CA LYS A 333 10.81 22.73 15.05
C LYS A 333 10.60 22.31 13.60
N TYR A 334 11.57 21.64 13.03
CA TYR A 334 11.50 21.22 11.62
C TYR A 334 11.97 19.78 11.43
N TYR A 335 11.33 19.14 10.47
CA TYR A 335 11.75 17.88 9.89
C TYR A 335 11.78 18.04 8.37
N LEU A 336 12.91 17.73 7.77
CA LEU A 336 13.11 17.73 6.31
C LEU A 336 13.68 16.37 5.92
N SER A 337 13.08 15.74 4.91
CA SER A 337 13.60 14.50 4.32
C SER A 337 13.57 14.53 2.81
N GLY A 338 14.44 13.73 2.19
CA GLY A 338 14.46 13.44 0.78
C GLY A 338 14.75 11.96 0.56
N GLY A 339 13.99 11.33 -0.33
CA GLY A 339 14.12 9.93 -0.65
C GLY A 339 14.22 9.69 -2.15
N TYR A 340 15.05 8.74 -2.55
CA TYR A 340 15.07 8.14 -3.88
C TYR A 340 14.94 6.64 -3.76
N GLN A 341 14.04 6.07 -4.53
CA GLN A 341 13.81 4.64 -4.60
C GLN A 341 13.78 4.19 -6.06
N SER A 342 14.45 3.08 -6.35
CA SER A 342 14.36 2.37 -7.61
C SER A 342 14.08 0.90 -7.32
N ASP A 343 13.00 0.40 -7.88
CA ASP A 343 12.52 -0.97 -7.71
C ASP A 343 12.33 -1.60 -9.10
N GLU A 344 13.19 -2.54 -9.45
CA GLU A 344 13.07 -3.33 -10.65
C GLU A 344 12.29 -4.62 -10.32
N GLY A 345 11.20 -4.85 -11.04
CA GLY A 345 10.42 -6.08 -10.93
C GLY A 345 11.13 -7.29 -11.53
N MET A 346 10.64 -8.47 -11.16
CA MET A 346 11.14 -9.74 -11.72
C MET A 346 10.70 -9.99 -13.18
N MET A 347 9.72 -9.23 -13.68
CA MET A 347 9.36 -9.24 -15.10
C MET A 347 10.17 -8.19 -15.88
N ASN A 348 10.54 -8.53 -17.12
CA ASN A 348 11.10 -7.55 -18.05
C ASN A 348 10.18 -6.33 -18.21
N LYS A 349 10.76 -5.13 -18.35
CA LYS A 349 10.05 -3.85 -18.42
C LYS A 349 9.21 -3.49 -17.19
N SER A 350 9.38 -4.19 -16.07
CA SER A 350 8.79 -3.79 -14.79
C SER A 350 9.80 -2.96 -14.00
N LYS A 351 9.55 -1.65 -13.88
CA LYS A 351 10.42 -0.72 -13.14
C LYS A 351 9.60 0.39 -12.50
N PHE A 352 9.94 0.72 -11.26
CA PHE A 352 9.35 1.78 -10.48
C PHE A 352 10.44 2.65 -9.88
N GLU A 353 10.37 3.95 -10.13
CA GLU A 353 11.27 4.96 -9.56
C GLU A 353 10.44 6.01 -8.83
N LYS A 354 10.85 6.39 -7.64
CA LYS A 354 10.17 7.38 -6.82
C LYS A 354 11.17 8.36 -6.22
N PHE A 355 10.87 9.64 -6.36
CA PHE A 355 11.53 10.74 -5.67
C PHE A 355 10.51 11.40 -4.76
N ASN A 356 10.85 11.64 -3.53
CA ASN A 356 10.00 12.37 -2.60
C ASN A 356 10.82 13.33 -1.75
N ILE A 357 10.22 14.45 -1.44
CA ILE A 357 10.69 15.41 -0.45
C ILE A 357 9.57 15.61 0.56
N ARG A 358 9.94 15.76 1.81
CA ARG A 358 8.99 16.08 2.87
C ARG A 358 9.54 17.19 3.72
N SER A 359 8.71 18.19 4.01
CA SER A 359 8.98 19.25 4.97
C SER A 359 7.83 19.37 5.94
N LYS A 360 8.12 19.31 7.22
CA LYS A 360 7.16 19.57 8.31
C LYS A 360 7.76 20.57 9.27
N THR A 361 7.11 21.69 9.43
CA THR A 361 7.56 22.77 10.30
C THR A 361 6.46 23.14 11.29
N ASP A 362 6.79 23.09 12.57
CA ASP A 362 5.97 23.48 13.69
C ASP A 362 6.47 24.84 14.21
N ILE A 363 5.63 25.87 14.21
CA ILE A 363 5.97 27.23 14.61
C ILE A 363 5.08 27.66 15.76
N ASP A 364 5.64 27.87 16.94
CA ASP A 364 4.96 28.48 18.06
C ASP A 364 5.06 30.02 17.91
N ILE A 365 4.09 30.64 17.21
CA ILE A 365 4.05 32.10 16.94
C ILE A 365 3.94 32.87 18.26
N THR A 366 3.08 32.39 19.14
CA THR A 366 2.93 32.89 20.52
C THR A 366 2.68 31.68 21.44
N LYS A 367 2.60 31.91 22.74
CA LYS A 367 2.18 30.89 23.72
C LYS A 367 0.77 30.34 23.47
N LYS A 368 -0.06 31.07 22.70
CA LYS A 368 -1.45 30.68 22.39
C LYS A 368 -1.67 30.27 20.96
N ILE A 369 -0.77 30.60 20.03
CA ILE A 369 -0.95 30.41 18.59
C ILE A 369 0.19 29.54 18.08
N LYS A 370 -0.16 28.39 17.51
CA LYS A 370 0.76 27.46 16.85
C LYS A 370 0.35 27.28 15.39
N LEU A 371 1.30 27.35 14.49
CA LEU A 371 1.17 27.07 13.06
C LEU A 371 1.96 25.81 12.72
N ILE A 372 1.34 24.90 11.98
CA ILE A 372 2.01 23.70 11.44
C ILE A 372 1.87 23.73 9.93
N VAL A 373 2.99 23.62 9.23
CA VAL A 373 3.04 23.58 7.77
C VAL A 373 3.65 22.25 7.33
N ASN A 374 2.92 21.52 6.47
CA ASN A 374 3.41 20.30 5.83
C ASN A 374 3.45 20.50 4.32
N LEU A 375 4.53 20.03 3.69
CA LEU A 375 4.72 20.02 2.26
C LEU A 375 5.37 18.70 1.86
N ASN A 376 4.75 17.97 0.93
CA ASN A 376 5.19 16.63 0.53
C ASN A 376 5.03 16.43 -0.99
N PRO A 377 5.91 17.02 -1.82
CA PRO A 377 5.98 16.74 -3.24
C PRO A 377 6.58 15.35 -3.49
N SER A 378 6.05 14.64 -4.47
CA SER A 378 6.63 13.40 -4.96
C SER A 378 6.48 13.25 -6.48
N TYR A 379 7.46 12.62 -7.08
CA TYR A 379 7.47 12.24 -8.48
C TYR A 379 7.70 10.73 -8.58
N THR A 380 6.86 10.07 -9.36
CA THR A 380 6.97 8.62 -9.59
C THR A 380 7.02 8.37 -11.08
N LYS A 381 7.98 7.56 -11.51
CA LYS A 381 8.06 7.03 -12.86
C LYS A 381 7.85 5.52 -12.80
N ARG A 382 6.91 5.02 -13.59
CA ARG A 382 6.62 3.59 -13.69
C ARG A 382 6.75 3.15 -15.14
N GLU A 383 7.39 2.03 -15.34
CA GLU A 383 7.37 1.25 -16.56
C GLU A 383 6.80 -0.12 -16.23
N ALA A 384 5.77 -0.54 -16.97
CA ALA A 384 5.08 -1.79 -16.73
C ALA A 384 5.15 -2.68 -17.99
N PRO A 385 5.18 -4.02 -17.86
CA PRO A 385 5.01 -4.91 -18.98
C PRO A 385 3.57 -4.79 -19.52
N SER A 386 3.41 -4.94 -20.84
CA SER A 386 2.09 -4.94 -21.49
C SER A 386 1.30 -6.22 -21.23
N GLN A 387 1.96 -7.28 -20.76
CA GLN A 387 1.38 -8.60 -20.52
C GLN A 387 1.60 -9.05 -19.08
N ASN A 388 0.73 -9.92 -18.57
CA ASN A 388 0.84 -10.53 -17.26
C ASN A 388 1.38 -11.96 -17.35
N PHE A 389 1.78 -12.56 -16.22
CA PHE A 389 2.30 -13.91 -16.16
C PHE A 389 1.35 -14.99 -16.72
N THR A 390 0.04 -14.81 -16.60
CA THR A 390 -0.95 -15.79 -17.06
C THR A 390 -0.81 -16.07 -18.56
N ASN A 391 -0.46 -15.07 -19.35
CA ASN A 391 -0.27 -15.24 -20.78
C ASN A 391 0.96 -16.08 -21.11
N PHE A 392 2.01 -16.01 -20.28
CA PHE A 392 3.19 -16.85 -20.42
C PHE A 392 2.91 -18.31 -20.02
N TRP A 393 2.12 -18.54 -18.97
CA TRP A 393 1.75 -19.91 -18.55
C TRP A 393 0.84 -20.63 -19.55
N ARG A 394 0.04 -19.87 -20.32
CA ARG A 394 -0.85 -20.43 -21.34
C ARG A 394 -0.16 -20.76 -22.65
N MET A 395 1.09 -20.31 -22.82
CA MET A 395 1.82 -20.57 -24.06
C MET A 395 2.26 -22.03 -24.13
N PRO A 396 2.03 -22.69 -25.28
CA PRO A 396 2.49 -24.05 -25.46
C PRO A 396 4.01 -24.09 -25.59
N GLY A 397 4.63 -25.03 -24.89
CA GLY A 397 6.10 -25.21 -24.88
C GLY A 397 6.70 -25.53 -26.28
N TRP A 398 5.89 -26.03 -27.20
CA TRP A 398 6.35 -26.30 -28.56
C TRP A 398 6.53 -25.06 -29.42
N LEU A 399 5.91 -23.92 -29.06
CA LEU A 399 6.05 -22.68 -29.80
C LEU A 399 7.40 -22.03 -29.47
N PRO A 400 8.28 -21.78 -30.46
CA PRO A 400 9.53 -21.08 -30.23
C PRO A 400 9.27 -19.57 -29.98
N VAL A 401 10.16 -18.88 -29.28
CA VAL A 401 10.07 -17.41 -29.12
C VAL A 401 10.27 -16.71 -30.46
N TYR A 402 11.25 -17.17 -31.23
CA TYR A 402 11.59 -16.65 -32.55
C TYR A 402 11.53 -17.76 -33.59
N HIS A 403 11.14 -17.41 -34.81
CA HIS A 403 11.24 -18.33 -35.93
C HIS A 403 12.67 -18.72 -36.20
N THR A 404 12.89 -20.03 -36.41
CA THR A 404 14.08 -20.59 -37.07
C THR A 404 13.88 -20.47 -38.59
N GLU A 405 14.91 -20.76 -39.40
CA GLU A 405 14.77 -20.85 -40.86
C GLU A 405 13.68 -21.87 -41.29
N GLU A 406 13.62 -23.00 -40.60
CA GLU A 406 12.66 -24.04 -40.88
C GLU A 406 11.24 -23.67 -40.54
N THR A 407 11.01 -23.10 -39.32
CA THR A 407 9.68 -22.68 -38.89
C THR A 407 9.20 -21.46 -39.66
N ALA A 408 10.10 -20.57 -40.10
CA ALA A 408 9.78 -19.48 -41.00
C ALA A 408 9.39 -20.00 -42.41
N ALA A 409 10.13 -20.94 -42.95
CA ALA A 409 9.79 -21.58 -44.23
C ALA A 409 8.42 -22.25 -44.17
N LEU A 410 8.12 -22.97 -43.07
CA LEU A 410 6.81 -23.56 -42.85
C LEU A 410 5.72 -22.52 -42.77
N ALA A 411 5.88 -21.43 -42.01
CA ALA A 411 4.91 -20.34 -41.89
C ALA A 411 4.63 -19.67 -43.24
N ARG A 412 5.65 -19.47 -44.10
CA ARG A 412 5.52 -18.87 -45.44
C ARG A 412 4.74 -19.71 -46.41
N THR A 413 4.41 -20.97 -46.12
CA THR A 413 3.48 -21.76 -46.93
C THR A 413 2.06 -21.17 -46.94
N ASN A 414 1.73 -20.35 -45.94
CA ASN A 414 0.56 -19.52 -45.94
C ASN A 414 0.86 -18.19 -46.69
N PRO A 415 0.18 -17.87 -47.79
CA PRO A 415 0.39 -16.64 -48.56
C PRO A 415 0.26 -15.34 -47.72
N LEU A 416 -0.57 -15.37 -46.67
CA LEU A 416 -0.77 -14.23 -45.77
C LEU A 416 0.47 -13.95 -44.87
N GLN A 417 1.40 -14.93 -44.82
CA GLN A 417 2.58 -14.89 -43.93
C GLN A 417 3.90 -14.96 -44.73
N SER A 418 3.85 -14.62 -46.02
CA SER A 418 4.97 -14.68 -46.96
C SER A 418 6.20 -13.88 -46.54
N ASN A 419 6.04 -12.86 -45.70
CA ASN A 419 7.10 -11.96 -45.24
C ASN A 419 7.83 -12.43 -43.95
N ILE A 420 7.42 -13.52 -43.32
CA ILE A 420 8.03 -14.04 -42.11
C ILE A 420 9.46 -14.51 -42.38
N LYS A 421 10.39 -14.11 -41.51
CA LYS A 421 11.82 -14.45 -41.57
C LYS A 421 12.26 -15.12 -40.27
N ALA A 422 13.35 -15.86 -40.37
CA ALA A 422 14.06 -16.32 -39.19
C ALA A 422 14.46 -15.11 -38.32
N GLY A 423 14.28 -15.25 -36.98
CA GLY A 423 14.47 -14.17 -36.02
C GLY A 423 13.22 -13.30 -35.76
N ASP A 424 12.18 -13.41 -36.55
CA ASP A 424 10.88 -12.79 -36.22
C ASP A 424 10.21 -13.52 -35.05
N TYR A 425 9.37 -12.83 -34.29
CA TYR A 425 8.61 -13.51 -33.22
C TYR A 425 7.64 -14.53 -33.79
N ALA A 426 7.65 -15.74 -33.25
CA ALA A 426 6.76 -16.81 -33.66
C ALA A 426 5.45 -16.71 -32.86
N HIS A 427 4.32 -16.60 -33.56
CA HIS A 427 2.99 -16.62 -33.00
C HIS A 427 2.30 -17.96 -33.33
N GLN A 428 1.44 -18.46 -32.45
CA GLN A 428 0.72 -19.71 -32.68
C GLN A 428 -0.08 -19.67 -33.99
N ARG A 429 -0.63 -18.52 -34.34
CA ARG A 429 -1.37 -18.29 -35.59
C ARG A 429 -0.53 -18.52 -36.84
N HIS A 430 0.80 -18.35 -36.79
CA HIS A 430 1.68 -18.61 -37.92
C HIS A 430 1.72 -20.07 -38.34
N PHE A 431 1.31 -20.97 -37.44
CA PHE A 431 1.24 -22.41 -37.64
C PHE A 431 -0.18 -22.94 -37.82
N ALA A 432 -1.17 -22.04 -37.87
CA ALA A 432 -2.58 -22.39 -38.07
C ALA A 432 -2.97 -22.41 -39.54
N ASN A 433 -3.89 -23.32 -39.90
CA ASN A 433 -4.41 -23.48 -41.23
C ASN A 433 -3.33 -23.76 -42.30
N LEU A 434 -2.25 -24.42 -41.91
CA LEU A 434 -1.21 -24.89 -42.83
C LEU A 434 -1.48 -26.31 -43.27
N VAL A 435 -0.99 -26.66 -44.47
CA VAL A 435 -1.01 -28.05 -44.97
C VAL A 435 0.19 -28.80 -44.37
N TYR A 436 -0.11 -29.81 -43.62
CA TYR A 436 0.88 -30.70 -43.00
C TYR A 436 0.77 -32.11 -43.61
N THR A 437 1.86 -32.83 -43.66
CA THR A 437 1.91 -34.22 -44.06
C THR A 437 2.59 -35.07 -42.96
N GLY A 438 2.22 -36.31 -42.82
CA GLY A 438 2.80 -37.15 -41.83
C GLY A 438 2.31 -38.59 -41.92
N THR A 439 2.61 -39.37 -40.88
CA THR A 439 2.21 -40.76 -40.74
C THR A 439 1.58 -40.97 -39.37
N LEU A 440 0.42 -41.61 -39.32
CA LEU A 440 -0.22 -42.01 -38.05
C LEU A 440 0.58 -43.12 -37.37
N PRO A 441 0.36 -43.40 -36.08
CA PRO A 441 1.03 -44.45 -35.34
C PRO A 441 0.86 -45.89 -35.97
N ASP A 442 -0.21 -46.07 -36.72
CA ASP A 442 -0.50 -47.33 -37.46
C ASP A 442 0.18 -47.42 -38.83
N GLY A 443 1.01 -46.44 -39.19
CA GLY A 443 1.72 -46.36 -40.47
C GLY A 443 0.95 -45.73 -41.61
N THR A 444 -0.30 -45.24 -41.40
CA THR A 444 -1.12 -44.63 -42.44
C THR A 444 -0.61 -43.22 -42.80
N PRO A 445 -0.22 -42.94 -44.05
CA PRO A 445 0.17 -41.60 -44.49
C PRO A 445 -1.05 -40.65 -44.52
N TRP A 446 -0.84 -39.40 -44.17
CA TRP A 446 -1.89 -38.40 -44.22
C TRP A 446 -1.37 -37.06 -44.72
N THR A 447 -2.29 -36.28 -45.31
CA THR A 447 -2.13 -34.86 -45.65
C THR A 447 -3.36 -34.14 -45.14
N ALA A 448 -3.19 -33.08 -44.35
CA ALA A 448 -4.34 -32.32 -43.82
C ALA A 448 -3.98 -30.87 -43.55
N THR A 449 -4.95 -29.99 -43.69
CA THR A 449 -4.88 -28.64 -43.18
C THR A 449 -5.14 -28.70 -41.66
N ALA A 450 -4.21 -28.23 -40.86
CA ALA A 450 -4.31 -28.29 -39.41
C ALA A 450 -3.86 -27.01 -38.73
N SER A 451 -4.30 -26.84 -37.45
CA SER A 451 -3.92 -25.77 -36.56
C SER A 451 -3.46 -26.39 -35.24
N PRO A 452 -2.22 -26.89 -35.12
CA PRO A 452 -1.75 -27.57 -33.95
C PRO A 452 -1.82 -26.64 -32.70
N GLY A 453 -2.58 -27.08 -31.70
CA GLY A 453 -2.81 -26.32 -30.47
C GLY A 453 -3.69 -25.06 -30.60
N GLY A 454 -4.40 -24.87 -31.75
CA GLY A 454 -5.28 -23.71 -31.99
C GLY A 454 -4.57 -22.51 -32.63
N SER A 455 -5.24 -21.36 -32.69
CA SER A 455 -4.72 -20.17 -33.40
C SER A 455 -4.79 -18.87 -32.59
N ALA A 456 -5.30 -18.92 -31.36
CA ALA A 456 -5.70 -17.71 -30.63
C ALA A 456 -4.56 -17.06 -29.82
N GLN A 457 -3.47 -17.80 -29.52
CA GLN A 457 -2.44 -17.30 -28.65
C GLN A 457 -1.38 -16.51 -29.42
N GLN A 458 -1.12 -15.30 -28.96
CA GLN A 458 -0.03 -14.46 -29.43
C GLN A 458 1.21 -14.67 -28.56
N ASN A 459 2.38 -14.45 -29.15
CA ASN A 459 3.64 -14.55 -28.41
C ASN A 459 3.74 -13.40 -27.39
N PRO A 460 3.68 -13.68 -26.07
CA PRO A 460 3.66 -12.64 -25.06
C PRO A 460 5.02 -11.91 -24.94
N THR A 461 6.11 -12.53 -25.37
CA THR A 461 7.43 -11.88 -25.42
C THR A 461 7.47 -10.81 -26.50
N SER A 462 6.81 -11.05 -27.65
CA SER A 462 6.63 -10.04 -28.68
C SER A 462 5.87 -8.83 -28.14
N ASP A 463 4.72 -9.06 -27.48
CA ASP A 463 3.92 -8.00 -26.89
C ASP A 463 4.71 -7.16 -25.87
N VAL A 464 5.41 -7.83 -24.96
CA VAL A 464 6.22 -7.11 -23.94
C VAL A 464 7.35 -6.32 -24.60
N ASN A 465 8.05 -6.89 -25.57
CA ASN A 465 9.22 -6.21 -26.15
C ASN A 465 8.86 -5.10 -27.14
N ARG A 466 7.74 -5.27 -27.86
CA ARG A 466 7.22 -4.29 -28.86
C ARG A 466 6.18 -3.33 -28.31
N SER A 467 5.88 -3.40 -27.03
CA SER A 467 5.00 -2.44 -26.37
C SER A 467 5.77 -1.64 -25.32
N GLU A 468 5.37 -0.41 -25.12
CA GLU A 468 5.88 0.47 -24.08
C GLU A 468 4.70 0.96 -23.24
N VAL A 469 4.72 0.70 -21.94
CA VAL A 469 3.74 1.22 -20.98
C VAL A 469 4.46 2.04 -19.94
N LYS A 470 4.31 3.35 -20.00
CA LYS A 470 4.96 4.30 -19.11
C LYS A 470 3.96 5.22 -18.44
N SER A 471 4.21 5.53 -17.18
CA SER A 471 3.43 6.50 -16.40
C SER A 471 4.37 7.38 -15.60
N ASN A 472 4.12 8.69 -15.65
CA ASN A 472 4.79 9.69 -14.85
C ASN A 472 3.75 10.37 -13.96
N ASP A 473 3.90 10.23 -12.65
CA ASP A 473 2.97 10.76 -11.68
C ASP A 473 3.63 11.87 -10.87
N TYR A 474 2.99 13.01 -10.84
CA TYR A 474 3.37 14.17 -10.03
C TYR A 474 2.34 14.33 -8.93
N ARG A 475 2.78 14.33 -7.68
CA ARG A 475 1.91 14.50 -6.50
C ARG A 475 2.42 15.61 -5.62
N LEU A 476 1.50 16.42 -5.14
CA LEU A 476 1.75 17.42 -4.13
C LEU A 476 0.70 17.30 -3.05
N GLN A 477 1.13 16.94 -1.85
CA GLN A 477 0.30 17.02 -0.66
C GLN A 477 0.79 18.17 0.22
N SER A 478 -0.11 19.05 0.62
CA SER A 478 0.23 20.18 1.46
C SER A 478 -0.86 20.46 2.49
N SER A 479 -0.48 20.93 3.66
CA SER A 479 -1.43 21.39 4.67
C SER A 479 -0.88 22.53 5.51
N VAL A 480 -1.78 23.38 5.94
CA VAL A 480 -1.53 24.44 6.93
C VAL A 480 -2.55 24.25 8.04
N GLU A 481 -2.05 24.04 9.26
CA GLU A 481 -2.86 23.87 10.46
C GLU A 481 -2.58 25.02 11.43
N LEU A 482 -3.61 25.75 11.81
CA LEU A 482 -3.56 26.80 12.81
C LEU A 482 -4.27 26.32 14.09
N ASN A 483 -3.54 26.30 15.20
CA ASN A 483 -4.07 25.99 16.52
C ASN A 483 -4.07 27.27 17.38
N VAL A 484 -5.22 27.63 17.95
CA VAL A 484 -5.39 28.79 18.78
C VAL A 484 -5.98 28.38 20.12
N ASN A 485 -5.24 28.56 21.19
CA ASN A 485 -5.72 28.42 22.57
C ASN A 485 -6.51 29.68 22.98
N ILE A 486 -7.84 29.61 22.81
CA ILE A 486 -8.76 30.74 23.06
C ILE A 486 -8.83 31.01 24.55
N ALA A 487 -9.04 29.96 25.36
CA ALA A 487 -9.14 30.01 26.81
C ALA A 487 -8.59 28.72 27.42
N PRO A 488 -8.34 28.66 28.74
CA PRO A 488 -7.91 27.42 29.38
C PRO A 488 -8.83 26.26 29.06
N GLY A 489 -8.29 25.22 28.40
CA GLY A 489 -9.04 24.07 27.94
C GLY A 489 -9.83 24.24 26.64
N LEU A 490 -9.96 25.44 26.08
CA LEU A 490 -10.68 25.70 24.84
C LEU A 490 -9.71 26.00 23.70
N ASN A 491 -9.61 25.08 22.75
CA ASN A 491 -8.72 25.15 21.59
C ASN A 491 -9.51 25.16 20.28
N TYR A 492 -9.22 26.12 19.42
CA TYR A 492 -9.69 26.16 18.04
C TYR A 492 -8.57 25.68 17.12
N LYS A 493 -8.94 24.78 16.20
CA LYS A 493 -8.06 24.26 15.17
C LYS A 493 -8.69 24.51 13.80
N SER A 494 -7.94 25.13 12.91
CA SER A 494 -8.27 25.25 11.49
C SER A 494 -7.20 24.50 10.67
N LEU A 495 -7.63 23.54 9.85
CA LEU A 495 -6.79 22.81 8.92
C LEU A 495 -7.28 23.08 7.49
N SER A 496 -6.40 23.66 6.68
CA SER A 496 -6.58 23.77 5.24
C SER A 496 -5.58 22.84 4.55
N SER A 497 -6.04 21.95 3.69
CA SER A 497 -5.16 21.02 3.01
C SER A 497 -5.54 20.82 1.55
N GLY A 498 -4.52 20.54 0.73
CA GLY A 498 -4.64 20.24 -0.67
C GLY A 498 -3.85 18.99 -1.06
N TYR A 499 -4.42 18.24 -1.97
CA TYR A 499 -3.76 17.15 -2.67
C TYR A 499 -3.95 17.35 -4.17
N ALA A 500 -2.86 17.45 -4.91
CA ALA A 500 -2.85 17.54 -6.35
C ALA A 500 -2.09 16.34 -6.94
N TYR A 501 -2.73 15.66 -7.86
CA TYR A 501 -2.18 14.53 -8.60
C TYR A 501 -2.32 14.79 -10.09
N TYR A 502 -1.22 14.64 -10.81
CA TYR A 502 -1.17 14.71 -12.27
C TYR A 502 -0.46 13.45 -12.79
N ASN A 503 -1.11 12.77 -13.70
CA ASN A 503 -0.59 11.58 -14.36
C ASN A 503 -0.45 11.82 -15.85
N LYS A 504 0.72 11.51 -16.39
CA LYS A 504 0.98 11.44 -17.83
C LYS A 504 1.35 10.01 -18.20
N GLY A 505 0.48 9.34 -18.92
CA GLY A 505 0.68 7.97 -19.38
C GLY A 505 0.90 7.89 -20.89
N LEU A 506 1.71 6.91 -21.28
CA LEU A 506 1.92 6.49 -22.65
C LEU A 506 1.86 4.97 -22.71
N THR A 507 0.95 4.46 -23.51
CA THR A 507 0.98 3.08 -23.99
C THR A 507 1.21 3.11 -25.47
N PHE A 508 2.34 2.60 -25.95
CA PHE A 508 2.68 2.54 -27.35
C PHE A 508 2.91 1.09 -27.77
N GLN A 509 2.23 0.66 -28.81
CA GLN A 509 2.37 -0.65 -29.43
C GLN A 509 2.99 -0.47 -30.81
N GLU A 510 4.11 -1.10 -31.04
CA GLU A 510 4.84 -1.04 -32.30
C GLU A 510 4.06 -1.78 -33.40
N ARG A 511 4.34 -1.46 -34.65
CA ARG A 511 3.83 -2.23 -35.79
C ARG A 511 4.26 -3.70 -35.66
N ASN A 512 3.36 -4.59 -35.99
CA ASN A 512 3.60 -6.05 -35.87
C ASN A 512 3.87 -6.53 -34.41
N TYR A 513 3.35 -5.83 -33.40
CA TYR A 513 3.44 -6.33 -32.03
C TYR A 513 2.62 -7.63 -31.84
N ASN A 514 1.59 -7.82 -32.67
CA ASN A 514 0.75 -9.01 -32.71
C ASN A 514 0.94 -9.78 -34.05
N SER A 515 0.26 -10.93 -34.17
CA SER A 515 0.31 -11.80 -35.34
C SER A 515 -0.36 -11.22 -36.60
N ASP A 516 -1.13 -10.16 -36.47
CA ASP A 516 -1.98 -9.65 -37.56
C ASP A 516 -1.32 -8.52 -38.35
N GLY A 517 -0.11 -8.11 -37.97
CA GLY A 517 0.64 -7.07 -38.67
C GLY A 517 -0.03 -5.70 -38.63
N THR A 518 -0.74 -5.41 -37.56
CA THR A 518 -1.50 -4.16 -37.41
C THR A 518 -0.62 -2.92 -37.37
N VAL A 519 -1.23 -1.77 -37.64
CA VAL A 519 -0.56 -0.47 -37.47
C VAL A 519 -0.15 -0.23 -36.04
N ASN A 520 0.90 0.58 -35.84
CA ASN A 520 1.28 1.00 -34.52
C ASN A 520 0.23 1.93 -33.89
N VAL A 521 0.09 1.79 -32.55
CA VAL A 521 -0.93 2.48 -31.76
C VAL A 521 -0.29 3.19 -30.59
N GLY A 522 -0.61 4.47 -30.40
CA GLY A 522 -0.21 5.26 -29.24
C GLY A 522 -1.41 5.73 -28.43
N VAL A 523 -1.53 5.32 -27.19
CA VAL A 523 -2.53 5.82 -26.23
C VAL A 523 -1.87 6.77 -25.26
N PHE A 524 -2.32 8.02 -25.28
CA PHE A 524 -1.82 9.09 -24.42
C PHE A 524 -2.87 9.44 -23.38
N THR A 525 -2.51 9.37 -22.12
CA THR A 525 -3.41 9.74 -21.02
C THR A 525 -2.86 10.95 -20.27
N ASN A 526 -3.75 11.86 -19.90
CA ASN A 526 -3.45 13.02 -19.08
C ASN A 526 -4.56 13.20 -18.04
N ASN A 527 -4.29 12.70 -16.82
CA ASN A 527 -5.29 12.68 -15.77
C ASN A 527 -4.88 13.63 -14.65
N SER A 528 -5.85 14.29 -14.03
CA SER A 528 -5.62 15.06 -12.82
C SER A 528 -6.69 14.82 -11.77
N ASN A 529 -6.28 14.84 -10.50
CA ASN A 529 -7.15 14.77 -9.34
C ASN A 529 -6.72 15.83 -8.33
N ILE A 530 -7.57 16.81 -8.09
CA ILE A 530 -7.33 17.88 -7.14
C ILE A 530 -8.35 17.74 -6.00
N TYR A 531 -7.86 17.50 -4.80
CA TYR A 531 -8.66 17.42 -3.58
C TYR A 531 -8.32 18.55 -2.65
N LEU A 532 -9.32 19.26 -2.19
CA LEU A 532 -9.22 20.36 -1.21
C LEU A 532 -10.07 20.05 0.00
N LEU A 533 -9.52 20.30 1.19
CA LEU A 533 -10.19 20.11 2.48
C LEU A 533 -10.02 21.37 3.32
N SER A 534 -11.12 21.86 3.88
CA SER A 534 -11.14 22.82 4.96
C SER A 534 -11.86 22.21 6.16
N GLU A 535 -11.18 22.18 7.29
CA GLU A 535 -11.66 21.61 8.54
C GLU A 535 -11.50 22.62 9.67
N ASN A 536 -12.57 22.88 10.40
CA ASN A 536 -12.58 23.81 11.51
C ASN A 536 -13.20 23.12 12.72
N THR A 537 -12.46 23.03 13.81
CA THR A 537 -12.90 22.33 15.03
C THR A 537 -12.68 23.18 16.27
N LEU A 538 -13.61 23.09 17.20
CA LEU A 538 -13.51 23.66 18.53
C LEU A 538 -13.48 22.51 19.54
N ASN A 539 -12.43 22.41 20.30
CA ASN A 539 -12.19 21.36 21.28
C ASN A 539 -12.09 21.95 22.69
N TYR A 540 -12.90 21.44 23.62
CA TYR A 540 -12.87 21.80 25.02
C TYR A 540 -12.44 20.63 25.85
N VAL A 541 -11.37 20.79 26.63
CA VAL A 541 -10.80 19.77 27.53
C VAL A 541 -10.79 20.33 28.94
N LYS A 542 -11.41 19.63 29.87
CA LYS A 542 -11.40 19.97 31.29
C LYS A 542 -11.25 18.72 32.16
N ALA A 543 -10.26 18.77 33.03
CA ALA A 543 -10.11 17.83 34.12
C ALA A 543 -10.46 18.51 35.45
N PHE A 544 -11.31 17.91 36.25
CA PHE A 544 -11.69 18.41 37.57
C PHE A 544 -11.90 17.24 38.53
N LYS A 545 -11.15 17.24 39.62
CA LYS A 545 -11.10 16.11 40.58
C LYS A 545 -10.88 14.77 39.83
N ASP A 546 -11.85 13.89 39.92
CA ASP A 546 -11.85 12.55 39.32
C ASP A 546 -12.50 12.50 37.90
N HIS A 547 -12.87 13.65 37.34
CA HIS A 547 -13.62 13.74 36.09
C HIS A 547 -12.75 14.34 34.98
N ASP A 548 -12.64 13.65 33.87
CA ASP A 548 -12.04 14.15 32.62
C ASP A 548 -13.13 14.26 31.55
N VAL A 549 -13.36 15.45 31.02
CA VAL A 549 -14.33 15.73 29.96
C VAL A 549 -13.62 16.31 28.76
N THR A 550 -13.94 15.79 27.57
CA THR A 550 -13.54 16.40 26.30
C THR A 550 -14.75 16.50 25.40
N ALA A 551 -15.04 17.69 24.92
CA ALA A 551 -16.10 17.96 23.95
C ALA A 551 -15.48 18.55 22.68
N LEU A 552 -15.87 18.04 21.52
CA LEU A 552 -15.44 18.48 20.21
C LEU A 552 -16.67 18.78 19.35
N VAL A 553 -16.65 19.91 18.66
CA VAL A 553 -17.56 20.20 17.56
C VAL A 553 -16.75 20.64 16.34
N GLY A 554 -17.24 20.36 15.15
CA GLY A 554 -16.51 20.71 13.94
C GLY A 554 -17.36 20.73 12.69
N VAL A 555 -16.84 21.43 11.69
CA VAL A 555 -17.36 21.49 10.34
C VAL A 555 -16.26 21.17 9.36
N THR A 556 -16.57 20.39 8.31
CA THR A 556 -15.62 20.08 7.25
C THR A 556 -16.26 20.32 5.89
N THR A 557 -15.49 20.85 4.97
CA THR A 557 -15.87 21.02 3.56
C THR A 557 -14.78 20.44 2.69
N GLU A 558 -15.19 19.60 1.75
CA GLU A 558 -14.31 18.92 0.83
C GLU A 558 -14.77 19.11 -0.61
N ARG A 559 -13.82 19.27 -1.51
CA ARG A 559 -14.06 19.32 -2.95
C ARG A 559 -13.00 18.49 -3.67
N THR A 560 -13.46 17.63 -4.55
CA THR A 560 -12.60 16.86 -5.45
C THR A 560 -12.94 17.22 -6.89
N THR A 561 -11.94 17.54 -7.68
CA THR A 561 -12.06 17.74 -9.14
C THR A 561 -11.21 16.71 -9.83
N VAL A 562 -11.83 15.88 -10.68
CA VAL A 562 -11.16 14.84 -11.45
C VAL A 562 -11.31 15.16 -12.93
N ASN A 563 -10.19 15.26 -13.64
CA ASN A 563 -10.17 15.31 -15.10
C ASN A 563 -9.47 14.06 -15.61
N LYS A 564 -10.06 13.44 -16.63
CA LYS A 564 -9.45 12.31 -17.33
C LYS A 564 -9.49 12.61 -18.81
N GLU A 565 -8.35 12.50 -19.47
CA GLU A 565 -8.19 12.72 -20.89
C GLU A 565 -7.41 11.55 -21.47
N GLN A 566 -7.91 11.00 -22.57
CA GLN A 566 -7.24 9.98 -23.34
C GLN A 566 -7.34 10.34 -24.82
N THR A 567 -6.23 10.21 -25.52
CA THR A 567 -6.18 10.35 -26.98
C THR A 567 -5.46 9.15 -27.55
N THR A 568 -6.06 8.49 -28.52
CA THR A 568 -5.49 7.34 -29.21
C THR A 568 -5.13 7.72 -30.63
N GLY A 569 -3.84 7.66 -30.95
CA GLY A 569 -3.29 7.86 -32.28
C GLY A 569 -2.97 6.53 -32.94
N LEU A 570 -3.21 6.46 -34.24
CA LEU A 570 -2.98 5.27 -35.08
C LEU A 570 -2.03 5.62 -36.23
N ASP A 571 -1.30 4.62 -36.67
CA ASP A 571 -0.46 4.64 -37.88
C ASP A 571 0.56 5.78 -37.89
N PHE A 572 1.51 5.69 -36.96
CA PHE A 572 2.68 6.58 -36.89
C PHE A 572 3.68 6.22 -37.99
N PRO A 573 4.42 7.20 -38.54
CA PRO A 573 5.38 6.97 -39.65
C PRO A 573 6.48 5.97 -39.30
N SER A 574 6.81 5.85 -38.03
CA SER A 574 7.82 4.93 -37.51
C SER A 574 7.54 4.57 -36.05
N ASP A 575 7.89 3.37 -35.64
CA ASP A 575 7.81 2.93 -34.24
C ASP A 575 8.71 3.72 -33.27
N LYS A 576 9.66 4.48 -33.81
CA LYS A 576 10.53 5.38 -33.03
C LYS A 576 9.95 6.78 -32.84
N ILE A 577 8.98 7.19 -33.68
CA ILE A 577 8.33 8.50 -33.60
C ILE A 577 6.99 8.30 -32.88
N ARG A 578 6.95 8.67 -31.61
CA ARG A 578 5.83 8.42 -30.69
C ARG A 578 5.16 9.71 -30.23
N THR A 579 5.21 10.75 -31.03
CA THR A 579 4.55 12.04 -30.77
C THR A 579 3.14 12.00 -31.34
N LEU A 580 2.13 12.34 -30.56
CA LEU A 580 0.72 12.29 -30.99
C LEU A 580 0.47 13.04 -32.31
N ALA A 581 1.12 14.19 -32.51
CA ALA A 581 1.01 14.98 -33.75
C ALA A 581 1.51 14.24 -35.01
N SER A 582 2.24 13.14 -34.86
CA SER A 582 2.76 12.32 -35.97
C SER A 582 1.84 11.15 -36.33
N ALA A 583 0.77 10.93 -35.56
CA ALA A 583 -0.24 9.92 -35.91
C ALA A 583 -0.97 10.34 -37.20
N SER A 584 -1.12 9.43 -38.15
CA SER A 584 -1.86 9.71 -39.36
C SER A 584 -3.39 9.75 -39.13
N GLN A 585 -3.86 9.09 -38.07
CA GLN A 585 -5.26 9.00 -37.70
C GLN A 585 -5.44 9.10 -36.18
N ILE A 586 -6.56 9.71 -35.75
CA ILE A 586 -6.99 9.69 -34.35
C ILE A 586 -8.20 8.74 -34.26
N ASP A 587 -8.08 7.74 -33.38
CA ASP A 587 -9.20 6.86 -33.04
C ASP A 587 -10.20 7.63 -32.17
N ARG A 588 -11.35 7.94 -32.74
CA ARG A 588 -12.41 8.67 -32.02
C ARG A 588 -13.04 7.84 -30.91
N THR A 589 -13.07 6.52 -31.04
CA THR A 589 -13.66 5.62 -30.04
C THR A 589 -12.75 5.48 -28.81
N GLY A 590 -11.45 5.52 -29.02
CA GLY A 590 -10.44 5.51 -27.99
C GLY A 590 -10.04 6.90 -27.44
N THR A 591 -10.71 7.98 -27.93
CA THR A 591 -10.40 9.37 -27.52
C THR A 591 -11.57 9.96 -26.76
N PHE A 592 -11.33 10.36 -25.50
CA PHE A 592 -12.34 10.97 -24.64
C PHE A 592 -11.74 11.94 -23.61
N GLY A 593 -12.59 12.85 -23.14
CA GLY A 593 -12.29 13.71 -22.03
C GLY A 593 -13.48 13.76 -21.06
N THR A 594 -13.22 13.63 -19.77
CA THR A 594 -14.25 13.74 -18.73
C THR A 594 -13.79 14.65 -17.62
N ARG A 595 -14.73 15.42 -17.06
CA ARG A 595 -14.52 16.24 -15.88
C ARG A 595 -15.63 15.99 -14.88
N SER A 596 -15.26 15.77 -13.63
CA SER A 596 -16.20 15.62 -12.54
C SER A 596 -15.82 16.44 -11.34
N GLU A 597 -16.84 16.86 -10.59
CA GLU A 597 -16.67 17.61 -9.34
C GLU A 597 -17.54 17.00 -8.25
N ILE A 598 -16.89 16.64 -7.15
CA ILE A 598 -17.51 15.99 -6.00
C ILE A 598 -17.36 16.89 -4.80
N GLY A 599 -18.47 17.12 -4.08
CA GLY A 599 -18.50 17.88 -2.84
C GLY A 599 -18.99 17.03 -1.67
N LEU A 600 -18.38 17.25 -0.49
CA LEU A 600 -18.82 16.68 0.78
C LEU A 600 -18.75 17.74 1.86
N ASN A 601 -19.89 18.04 2.50
CA ASN A 601 -19.98 18.94 3.64
C ASN A 601 -20.41 18.16 4.87
N SER A 602 -19.80 18.42 6.02
CA SER A 602 -20.09 17.64 7.21
C SER A 602 -20.09 18.50 8.48
N VAL A 603 -20.96 18.13 9.40
CA VAL A 603 -20.98 18.65 10.78
C VAL A 603 -20.77 17.47 11.72
N LEU A 604 -19.91 17.64 12.71
CA LEU A 604 -19.57 16.57 13.64
C LEU A 604 -19.50 17.06 15.09
N GLY A 605 -19.81 16.15 16.00
CA GLY A 605 -19.68 16.37 17.44
C GLY A 605 -19.20 15.09 18.14
N ARG A 606 -18.39 15.24 19.17
CA ARG A 606 -17.96 14.14 20.05
C ARG A 606 -17.85 14.61 21.49
N LEU A 607 -18.35 13.79 22.39
CA LEU A 607 -18.17 13.93 23.83
C LEU A 607 -17.45 12.69 24.36
N THR A 608 -16.37 12.89 25.11
CA THR A 608 -15.72 11.82 25.86
C THR A 608 -15.70 12.19 27.35
N TYR A 609 -15.92 11.20 28.19
CA TYR A 609 -15.95 11.34 29.64
C TYR A 609 -15.24 10.18 30.29
N ALA A 610 -14.38 10.47 31.25
CA ALA A 610 -13.74 9.46 32.08
C ALA A 610 -13.89 9.83 33.56
N PHE A 611 -14.37 8.88 34.36
CA PHE A 611 -14.46 9.00 35.80
C PHE A 611 -13.38 8.15 36.47
N GLN A 612 -12.49 8.78 37.24
CA GLN A 612 -11.31 8.18 37.85
C GLN A 612 -10.40 7.40 36.87
N SER A 613 -10.49 7.70 35.58
CA SER A 613 -9.91 6.87 34.52
C SER A 613 -10.24 5.38 34.66
N LYS A 614 -11.38 5.04 35.30
CA LYS A 614 -11.93 3.70 35.46
C LYS A 614 -13.11 3.44 34.55
N TYR A 615 -14.08 4.37 34.55
CA TYR A 615 -15.29 4.30 33.74
C TYR A 615 -15.15 5.27 32.60
N LEU A 616 -15.18 4.77 31.40
CA LEU A 616 -14.94 5.51 30.18
C LEU A 616 -16.23 5.52 29.35
N PHE A 617 -16.56 6.68 28.82
CA PHE A 617 -17.71 6.86 27.93
C PHE A 617 -17.32 7.74 26.76
N SER A 618 -17.79 7.41 25.56
CA SER A 618 -17.66 8.27 24.40
C SER A 618 -18.92 8.20 23.55
N ALA A 619 -19.42 9.35 23.11
CA ALA A 619 -20.50 9.48 22.16
C ALA A 619 -20.09 10.41 21.03
N SER A 620 -20.42 10.07 19.80
CA SER A 620 -20.16 10.91 18.63
C SER A 620 -21.34 10.85 17.66
N ILE A 621 -21.50 11.94 16.95
CA ILE A 621 -22.45 12.07 15.85
C ILE A 621 -21.79 12.85 14.72
N ARG A 622 -21.97 12.37 13.49
CA ARG A 622 -21.58 13.08 12.28
C ARG A 622 -22.71 13.06 11.26
N ARG A 623 -22.92 14.17 10.61
CA ARG A 623 -23.87 14.30 9.51
C ARG A 623 -23.15 14.79 8.27
N ASP A 624 -23.20 13.97 7.22
CA ASP A 624 -22.50 14.19 5.94
C ASP A 624 -23.52 14.48 4.84
N GLY A 625 -23.26 15.50 4.02
CA GLY A 625 -24.02 15.83 2.82
C GLY A 625 -23.13 15.66 1.58
N SER A 626 -23.51 14.72 0.69
CA SER A 626 -22.72 14.33 -0.47
C SER A 626 -23.40 14.69 -1.79
N SER A 627 -22.61 15.14 -2.77
CA SER A 627 -23.07 15.40 -4.14
C SER A 627 -23.32 14.13 -4.94
N TYR A 628 -22.91 12.97 -4.47
CA TYR A 628 -23.18 11.67 -5.12
C TYR A 628 -24.67 11.32 -5.17
N PHE A 629 -25.48 11.92 -4.28
CA PHE A 629 -26.91 11.62 -4.15
C PHE A 629 -27.78 12.82 -4.55
N GLY A 630 -28.95 12.51 -5.07
CA GLY A 630 -29.92 13.48 -5.54
C GLY A 630 -30.59 14.29 -4.40
N PRO A 631 -31.43 15.30 -4.76
CA PRO A 631 -32.21 16.05 -3.79
C PRO A 631 -33.02 15.14 -2.87
N GLY A 632 -33.05 15.46 -1.58
CA GLY A 632 -33.73 14.64 -0.57
C GLY A 632 -32.87 13.52 0.06
N ASN A 633 -31.88 12.96 -0.67
CA ASN A 633 -31.07 11.84 -0.20
C ASN A 633 -29.60 12.23 0.10
N LYS A 634 -29.22 13.50 -0.04
CA LYS A 634 -27.84 13.97 0.13
C LYS A 634 -27.27 13.74 1.52
N TRP A 635 -28.10 13.78 2.55
CA TRP A 635 -27.65 13.79 3.94
C TRP A 635 -27.74 12.42 4.61
N GLY A 636 -26.61 11.96 5.16
CA GLY A 636 -26.50 10.78 6.03
C GLY A 636 -26.10 11.17 7.45
N THR A 637 -26.63 10.48 8.47
CA THR A 637 -26.30 10.70 9.88
C THR A 637 -25.73 9.41 10.47
N PHE A 638 -24.59 9.52 11.18
CA PHE A 638 -23.78 8.42 11.67
C PHE A 638 -23.49 8.59 13.16
N PRO A 639 -24.35 8.09 14.06
CA PRO A 639 -24.13 8.10 15.50
C PRO A 639 -23.25 6.95 15.94
N ALA A 640 -22.50 7.13 17.04
CA ALA A 640 -21.77 6.05 17.69
C ALA A 640 -21.59 6.31 19.18
N VAL A 641 -21.57 5.23 19.96
CA VAL A 641 -21.35 5.23 21.40
C VAL A 641 -20.36 4.14 21.79
N SER A 642 -19.56 4.38 22.82
CA SER A 642 -18.70 3.35 23.39
C SER A 642 -18.53 3.57 24.90
N GLY A 643 -18.33 2.44 25.61
CA GLY A 643 -18.06 2.41 27.03
C GLY A 643 -16.84 1.53 27.33
N GLY A 644 -16.13 1.85 28.39
CA GLY A 644 -15.00 1.07 28.86
C GLY A 644 -14.95 1.03 30.39
N TRP A 645 -14.58 -0.13 30.92
CA TRP A 645 -14.37 -0.35 32.36
C TRP A 645 -12.96 -0.88 32.60
N VAL A 646 -12.14 -0.09 33.27
CA VAL A 646 -10.78 -0.48 33.68
C VAL A 646 -10.84 -1.22 35.00
N VAL A 647 -11.12 -2.52 34.91
CA VAL A 647 -11.37 -3.42 36.06
C VAL A 647 -10.16 -3.49 37.00
N SER A 648 -8.93 -3.43 36.45
CA SER A 648 -7.68 -3.45 37.22
C SER A 648 -7.52 -2.29 38.21
N LYS A 649 -8.27 -1.18 38.01
CA LYS A 649 -8.26 -0.03 38.94
C LYS A 649 -9.29 -0.16 40.06
N GLU A 650 -10.10 -1.22 40.09
CA GLU A 650 -11.06 -1.46 41.14
C GLU A 650 -10.37 -1.92 42.44
N LYS A 651 -11.00 -1.61 43.59
CA LYS A 651 -10.44 -1.92 44.91
C LYS A 651 -10.10 -3.40 45.06
N PHE A 652 -10.89 -4.30 44.49
CA PHE A 652 -10.72 -5.75 44.59
C PHE A 652 -9.59 -6.31 43.72
N LEU A 653 -9.15 -5.62 42.65
CA LEU A 653 -8.05 -6.03 41.77
C LEU A 653 -6.79 -5.17 41.92
N ARG A 654 -6.88 -4.00 42.56
CA ARG A 654 -5.78 -3.04 42.66
C ARG A 654 -4.49 -3.60 43.30
N ASN A 655 -4.65 -4.57 44.20
CA ASN A 655 -3.52 -5.20 44.92
C ASN A 655 -2.99 -6.46 44.25
N VAL A 656 -3.58 -6.92 43.15
CA VAL A 656 -3.16 -8.12 42.41
C VAL A 656 -1.99 -7.74 41.50
N LYS A 657 -0.76 -7.91 41.98
CA LYS A 657 0.49 -7.55 41.28
C LYS A 657 0.68 -8.27 39.94
N ALA A 658 0.01 -9.39 39.71
CA ALA A 658 0.12 -10.15 38.49
C ALA A 658 -0.61 -9.46 37.31
N ILE A 659 -1.68 -8.68 37.57
CA ILE A 659 -2.51 -8.00 36.57
C ILE A 659 -2.13 -6.52 36.55
N ASN A 660 -1.48 -6.08 35.48
CA ASN A 660 -1.09 -4.69 35.30
C ASN A 660 -2.21 -3.85 34.70
N ASN A 661 -2.97 -4.40 33.77
CA ASN A 661 -4.15 -3.79 33.18
C ASN A 661 -5.16 -4.85 32.82
N LEU A 662 -6.42 -4.61 33.18
CA LEU A 662 -7.57 -5.37 32.69
C LEU A 662 -8.66 -4.37 32.37
N LYS A 663 -9.03 -4.27 31.09
CA LYS A 663 -10.05 -3.36 30.59
C LYS A 663 -11.05 -4.12 29.71
N ILE A 664 -12.32 -3.94 30.00
CA ILE A 664 -13.44 -4.39 29.18
C ILE A 664 -14.01 -3.18 28.45
N ARG A 665 -14.32 -3.33 27.20
CA ARG A 665 -14.88 -2.26 26.37
C ARG A 665 -15.98 -2.78 25.47
N ALA A 666 -17.00 -1.95 25.26
CA ALA A 666 -18.09 -2.23 24.36
C ALA A 666 -18.37 -1.01 23.49
N SER A 667 -18.72 -1.22 22.25
CA SER A 667 -19.06 -0.13 21.33
C SER A 667 -20.18 -0.54 20.37
N TYR A 668 -20.97 0.47 19.97
CA TYR A 668 -21.98 0.38 18.93
C TYR A 668 -21.95 1.66 18.11
N GLY A 669 -22.00 1.53 16.78
CA GLY A 669 -21.98 2.71 15.93
C GLY A 669 -22.41 2.41 14.50
N ALA A 670 -22.75 3.49 13.81
CA ALA A 670 -23.08 3.49 12.40
C ALA A 670 -22.02 4.27 11.61
N THR A 671 -21.63 3.74 10.46
CA THR A 671 -20.82 4.41 9.45
C THR A 671 -21.51 4.34 8.10
N GLY A 672 -21.17 5.23 7.17
CA GLY A 672 -21.76 5.28 5.84
C GLY A 672 -20.78 4.93 4.74
N ASN A 673 -21.29 4.71 3.52
CA ASN A 673 -20.51 4.62 2.29
C ASN A 673 -21.26 5.36 1.18
N ASN A 674 -20.55 6.19 0.42
CA ASN A 674 -21.06 6.94 -0.74
C ASN A 674 -20.20 6.71 -2.00
N ARG A 675 -19.32 5.72 -2.00
CA ARG A 675 -18.34 5.49 -3.07
C ARG A 675 -18.96 4.73 -4.24
N ILE A 676 -19.80 5.44 -5.00
CA ILE A 676 -20.41 4.96 -6.25
C ILE A 676 -19.94 5.82 -7.41
N VAL A 677 -20.41 5.52 -8.62
CA VAL A 677 -20.18 6.40 -9.76
C VAL A 677 -20.89 7.73 -9.56
N GLU A 678 -20.28 8.78 -10.06
CA GLU A 678 -20.87 10.12 -10.03
C GLU A 678 -22.13 10.17 -10.87
N ASN A 679 -23.07 11.03 -10.47
CA ASN A 679 -24.32 11.25 -11.21
C ASN A 679 -25.21 10.01 -11.39
N ALA A 680 -25.04 8.94 -10.55
CA ALA A 680 -25.89 7.76 -10.58
C ALA A 680 -27.39 8.06 -10.38
N TRP A 681 -27.72 9.26 -9.87
CA TRP A 681 -29.07 9.71 -9.60
C TRP A 681 -29.74 10.50 -10.74
N ILE A 682 -28.98 10.84 -11.80
CA ILE A 682 -29.44 11.62 -12.94
C ILE A 682 -29.10 10.93 -14.27
N ASN A 683 -30.01 10.97 -15.24
CA ASN A 683 -29.73 10.46 -16.59
C ASN A 683 -28.77 11.41 -17.32
N LEU A 684 -27.62 10.85 -17.72
CA LEU A 684 -26.67 11.54 -18.57
C LEU A 684 -27.05 11.31 -20.04
N LEU A 685 -26.91 12.34 -20.86
CA LEU A 685 -27.11 12.27 -22.30
C LEU A 685 -25.75 12.17 -22.98
N TYR A 686 -25.67 11.26 -23.95
CA TYR A 686 -24.47 11.04 -24.76
C TYR A 686 -24.78 11.35 -26.22
N GLY A 687 -23.81 11.91 -26.93
CA GLY A 687 -23.87 12.05 -28.37
C GLY A 687 -23.86 10.67 -29.03
N SER A 688 -24.80 10.41 -29.88
CA SER A 688 -24.88 9.19 -30.70
C SER A 688 -25.12 9.55 -32.13
N ASN A 689 -24.48 8.84 -33.05
CA ASN A 689 -24.74 8.95 -34.48
C ASN A 689 -25.74 7.86 -34.87
N TYR A 690 -26.92 8.25 -35.25
CA TYR A 690 -27.92 7.32 -35.73
C TYR A 690 -27.95 7.32 -37.28
N PRO A 691 -27.75 6.17 -37.93
CA PRO A 691 -27.83 6.09 -39.37
C PRO A 691 -29.30 6.14 -39.82
N PHE A 692 -29.72 7.25 -40.38
CA PHE A 692 -30.99 7.36 -41.09
C PHE A 692 -30.79 7.06 -42.59
N GLY A 693 -31.30 5.92 -43.05
CA GLY A 693 -31.27 5.53 -44.43
C GLY A 693 -30.25 4.48 -44.86
N LEU A 694 -30.41 3.96 -46.06
CA LEU A 694 -29.59 2.88 -46.64
C LEU A 694 -28.22 3.34 -47.18
N ALA A 695 -27.92 4.64 -47.13
CA ALA A 695 -26.64 5.16 -47.62
C ALA A 695 -25.56 5.10 -46.55
N THR A 696 -24.51 4.34 -46.80
CA THR A 696 -23.29 4.34 -46.02
C THR A 696 -22.72 5.75 -45.94
N GLY A 697 -22.72 6.33 -44.72
CA GLY A 697 -22.04 7.60 -44.45
C GLY A 697 -22.92 8.76 -43.98
N SER A 698 -24.25 8.68 -44.05
CA SER A 698 -25.11 9.70 -43.46
C SER A 698 -25.50 9.33 -42.03
N SER A 699 -24.85 9.94 -41.07
CA SER A 699 -25.24 9.85 -39.66
C SER A 699 -25.74 11.21 -39.18
N ASN A 700 -26.93 11.24 -38.60
CA ASN A 700 -27.42 12.44 -37.92
C ASN A 700 -26.99 12.37 -36.44
N PRO A 701 -26.30 13.41 -35.91
CA PRO A 701 -25.98 13.46 -34.50
C PRO A 701 -27.26 13.62 -33.68
N GLY A 702 -27.44 12.77 -32.70
CA GLY A 702 -28.54 12.82 -31.74
C GLY A 702 -28.02 12.69 -30.31
N LEU A 703 -28.85 13.04 -29.34
CA LEU A 703 -28.60 12.80 -27.95
C LEU A 703 -29.44 11.60 -27.50
N VAL A 704 -28.77 10.61 -26.93
CA VAL A 704 -29.43 9.44 -26.33
C VAL A 704 -29.11 9.38 -24.85
N SER A 705 -30.03 8.83 -24.08
CA SER A 705 -29.70 8.53 -22.66
C SER A 705 -28.60 7.45 -22.63
N SER A 706 -27.82 7.42 -21.57
CA SER A 706 -26.76 6.43 -21.41
C SER A 706 -27.28 5.03 -21.73
N SER A 707 -26.66 4.37 -22.67
CA SER A 707 -27.07 3.04 -23.13
C SER A 707 -26.77 1.92 -22.11
N SER A 708 -25.92 2.16 -21.11
CA SER A 708 -25.46 1.10 -20.20
C SER A 708 -26.06 1.20 -18.81
N THR A 709 -26.26 2.39 -18.25
CA THR A 709 -26.67 2.56 -16.85
C THR A 709 -27.82 3.56 -16.73
N LEU A 710 -28.95 3.12 -16.20
CA LEU A 710 -30.11 3.95 -15.91
C LEU A 710 -29.93 4.71 -14.60
N ALA A 711 -30.39 5.96 -14.53
CA ALA A 711 -30.35 6.75 -13.31
C ALA A 711 -31.30 6.24 -12.23
N ASN A 712 -30.92 6.40 -10.96
CA ASN A 712 -31.78 6.16 -9.83
C ASN A 712 -31.88 7.40 -8.93
N PRO A 713 -32.93 8.25 -9.07
CA PRO A 713 -33.11 9.43 -8.23
C PRO A 713 -33.22 9.11 -6.74
N ASN A 714 -33.62 7.89 -6.38
CA ASN A 714 -33.84 7.45 -5.00
C ASN A 714 -32.61 6.84 -4.34
N ILE A 715 -31.49 6.76 -5.05
CA ILE A 715 -30.26 6.19 -4.48
C ILE A 715 -29.81 6.97 -3.25
N THR A 716 -29.41 6.26 -2.20
CA THR A 716 -29.03 6.84 -0.92
C THR A 716 -27.84 6.09 -0.30
N TRP A 717 -27.44 6.51 0.87
CA TRP A 717 -26.31 6.01 1.64
C TRP A 717 -26.42 4.52 1.95
N GLU A 718 -25.36 3.76 1.69
CA GLU A 718 -25.11 2.47 2.32
C GLU A 718 -24.71 2.70 3.77
N ARG A 719 -25.24 1.91 4.72
CA ARG A 719 -24.99 2.07 6.16
C ARG A 719 -24.50 0.77 6.77
N THR A 720 -23.39 0.87 7.49
CA THR A 720 -22.82 -0.25 8.25
C THR A 720 -22.99 0.00 9.74
N PHE A 721 -23.72 -0.88 10.42
CA PHE A 721 -23.87 -0.92 11.87
C PHE A 721 -22.92 -1.96 12.43
N GLN A 722 -22.17 -1.59 13.47
CA GLN A 722 -21.21 -2.50 14.07
C GLN A 722 -21.34 -2.50 15.59
N LYS A 723 -21.37 -3.71 16.17
CA LYS A 723 -21.23 -3.97 17.60
C LYS A 723 -19.85 -4.55 17.84
N ASN A 724 -19.19 -4.14 18.91
CA ASN A 724 -17.88 -4.67 19.27
C ASN A 724 -17.78 -4.82 20.79
N LEU A 725 -17.28 -5.97 21.25
CA LEU A 725 -16.90 -6.26 22.63
C LEU A 725 -15.42 -6.58 22.66
N GLY A 726 -14.67 -5.89 23.51
CA GLY A 726 -13.23 -6.05 23.60
C GLY A 726 -12.73 -6.27 25.02
N LEU A 727 -11.67 -7.04 25.14
CA LEU A 727 -10.92 -7.30 26.38
C LEU A 727 -9.45 -6.96 26.15
N ASP A 728 -8.88 -6.06 26.96
CA ASP A 728 -7.45 -5.76 26.97
C ASP A 728 -6.86 -6.20 28.32
N LEU A 729 -5.92 -7.13 28.28
CA LEU A 729 -5.23 -7.70 29.44
C LEU A 729 -3.72 -7.50 29.33
N SER A 730 -3.11 -6.97 30.37
CA SER A 730 -1.64 -6.90 30.51
C SER A 730 -1.22 -7.53 31.81
N VAL A 731 -0.32 -8.48 31.77
CA VAL A 731 0.16 -9.23 32.93
C VAL A 731 1.69 -9.29 32.97
N ALA A 732 2.24 -9.80 34.10
CA ALA A 732 3.67 -10.02 34.29
C ALA A 732 4.52 -8.76 34.04
N LYS A 733 4.18 -7.62 34.66
CA LYS A 733 4.83 -6.32 34.47
C LYS A 733 4.82 -5.86 33.01
N ASN A 734 3.68 -5.99 32.35
CA ASN A 734 3.44 -5.66 30.93
C ASN A 734 4.26 -6.48 29.90
N ARG A 735 4.84 -7.61 30.31
CA ARG A 735 5.55 -8.50 29.38
C ARG A 735 4.61 -9.25 28.45
N ILE A 736 3.38 -9.53 28.88
CA ILE A 736 2.36 -10.20 28.10
C ILE A 736 1.19 -9.22 27.97
N ASN A 737 0.86 -8.89 26.73
CA ASN A 737 -0.28 -8.03 26.39
C ASN A 737 -1.19 -8.80 25.44
N LEU A 738 -2.45 -8.97 25.83
CA LEU A 738 -3.48 -9.64 25.06
C LEU A 738 -4.61 -8.66 24.80
N SER A 739 -5.06 -8.57 23.56
CA SER A 739 -6.26 -7.83 23.17
C SER A 739 -7.14 -8.76 22.33
N VAL A 740 -8.37 -8.96 22.77
CA VAL A 740 -9.37 -9.80 22.11
C VAL A 740 -10.56 -8.93 21.76
N ASP A 741 -11.00 -8.98 20.51
CA ASP A 741 -12.20 -8.31 20.01
C ASP A 741 -13.16 -9.31 19.40
N VAL A 742 -14.42 -9.25 19.80
CA VAL A 742 -15.55 -9.94 19.16
C VAL A 742 -16.46 -8.87 18.57
N TYR A 743 -16.80 -9.00 17.30
CA TYR A 743 -17.61 -8.02 16.61
C TYR A 743 -18.67 -8.66 15.72
N ASP A 744 -19.73 -7.92 15.51
CA ASP A 744 -20.82 -8.21 14.58
C ASP A 744 -21.06 -6.97 13.72
N SER A 745 -21.08 -7.13 12.40
CA SER A 745 -21.19 -6.02 11.45
C SER A 745 -22.30 -6.32 10.45
N LYS A 746 -23.27 -5.41 10.37
CA LYS A 746 -24.40 -5.49 9.47
C LYS A 746 -24.41 -4.30 8.54
N THR A 747 -24.29 -4.51 7.24
CA THR A 747 -24.42 -3.47 6.22
C THR A 747 -25.80 -3.56 5.56
N GLU A 748 -26.52 -2.45 5.58
CA GLU A 748 -27.85 -2.29 5.01
C GLU A 748 -27.83 -1.32 3.84
N LYS A 749 -28.81 -1.47 2.92
CA LYS A 749 -28.94 -0.64 1.72
C LYS A 749 -27.67 -0.67 0.87
N LEU A 750 -27.14 -1.89 0.63
CA LEU A 750 -25.95 -2.09 -0.19
C LEU A 750 -26.10 -1.37 -1.53
N LEU A 751 -25.07 -0.63 -1.91
CA LEU A 751 -24.96 0.04 -3.20
C LEU A 751 -24.54 -0.99 -4.25
N LEU A 752 -25.50 -1.51 -4.99
CA LEU A 752 -25.32 -2.58 -5.98
C LEU A 752 -25.62 -2.10 -7.38
N LEU A 753 -24.80 -2.53 -8.33
CA LEU A 753 -25.04 -2.37 -9.75
C LEU A 753 -25.87 -3.56 -10.23
N GLN A 754 -27.17 -3.36 -10.37
CA GLN A 754 -28.15 -4.39 -10.69
C GLN A 754 -28.35 -4.45 -12.21
N SER A 755 -28.31 -5.65 -12.79
CA SER A 755 -28.70 -5.88 -14.18
C SER A 755 -30.21 -5.76 -14.34
N ILE A 756 -30.63 -5.14 -15.44
CA ILE A 756 -32.05 -4.96 -15.80
C ILE A 756 -32.29 -5.48 -17.23
N MET A 757 -33.53 -5.69 -17.56
CA MET A 757 -33.90 -6.20 -18.89
C MET A 757 -33.64 -5.15 -19.95
N GLY A 758 -32.99 -5.54 -21.04
CA GLY A 758 -32.53 -4.63 -22.11
C GLY A 758 -33.66 -3.84 -22.82
N PHE A 759 -34.91 -4.26 -22.74
CA PHE A 759 -36.05 -3.52 -23.30
C PHE A 759 -36.29 -2.16 -22.62
N THR A 760 -35.70 -1.94 -21.42
CA THR A 760 -35.71 -0.63 -20.72
C THR A 760 -34.83 0.41 -21.39
N GLY A 761 -34.04 0.02 -22.41
CA GLY A 761 -33.04 0.86 -23.04
C GLY A 761 -31.72 0.96 -22.28
N ALA A 762 -31.55 0.23 -21.16
CA ALA A 762 -30.33 0.15 -20.39
C ALA A 762 -30.05 -1.29 -19.94
N GLN A 763 -28.83 -1.60 -19.54
CA GLN A 763 -28.42 -2.94 -19.10
C GLN A 763 -28.39 -3.07 -17.59
N GLN A 764 -28.21 -1.97 -16.87
CA GLN A 764 -28.02 -1.97 -15.43
C GLN A 764 -28.39 -0.62 -14.79
N TYR A 765 -28.55 -0.61 -13.47
CA TYR A 765 -28.72 0.61 -12.69
C TYR A 765 -28.20 0.45 -11.26
N TRP A 766 -27.81 1.54 -10.65
CA TRP A 766 -27.42 1.55 -9.27
C TRP A 766 -28.65 1.52 -8.34
N ASN A 767 -28.66 0.62 -7.36
CA ASN A 767 -29.77 0.49 -6.44
C ASN A 767 -29.28 0.19 -5.02
N ASN A 768 -30.10 0.53 -4.02
CA ASN A 768 -29.89 0.18 -2.64
C ASN A 768 -30.64 -1.11 -2.33
N LEU A 769 -29.96 -2.24 -2.29
CA LEU A 769 -30.56 -3.56 -2.10
C LEU A 769 -29.85 -4.37 -1.00
N GLY A 770 -30.60 -5.30 -0.42
CA GLY A 770 -30.05 -6.35 0.40
C GLY A 770 -29.40 -5.91 1.70
N LEU A 771 -28.76 -6.88 2.31
CA LEU A 771 -27.96 -6.73 3.52
C LEU A 771 -26.77 -7.68 3.49
N SER A 772 -25.64 -7.30 4.10
CA SER A 772 -24.47 -8.14 4.31
C SER A 772 -24.18 -8.25 5.81
N LEU A 773 -23.84 -9.45 6.27
CA LEU A 773 -23.43 -9.75 7.65
C LEU A 773 -21.96 -10.22 7.63
N ILE A 774 -21.15 -9.71 8.54
CA ILE A 774 -19.74 -10.07 8.73
C ILE A 774 -19.46 -10.28 10.22
#